data_f69e559714981336cfbcbe7d376b51c6
#
_entry.id   f69e559714981336cfbcbe7d376b51c6
#
_cell.length_a   1.000
_cell.length_b   1.000
_cell.length_c   1.000
_cell.angle_alpha   90.00
_cell.angle_beta   90.00
_cell.angle_gamma   90.00
#
_symmetry.space_group_name_H-M   'P 1'
#
loop_
_entity.id
_entity.type
_entity.pdbx_description
1 polymer ?
#
loop_
_entity_poly.entity_id
_entity_poly.type
_entity_poly.pdbx_seq_one_letter_code
_entity_poly.pdbx_strand_id
1 'polypeptide(L)'
;MNFEIDKARSLAPDLPIVHRPVLNEEHGATAVMGSQLAPGQPDCVYDGIVGLWYGKAPGLDRAGDALRHAVFTGTSRHGGAVAIVGDDPAAKSSTLPSSSDAALVDLLMPILYPGDVKEVLTLGMHAVALSRITGAWTALKVVAAVADGSGTVDLSSSVVQPKVPDLTIDGVPYLHQPDANLLTPNNLDLERDLRTSRAELVRRYVVANELNPTTVNPPDAWIGIISSGFTYHQVIHALDALGLKSHHEIASAGIRLLHLQLPIPFDPQNIRTFANGLDEIIVVEEKNPTAEWLVKDALYGSAHQPRVLGKNHPDGRTLMPSHGILDANAMLEGLHERLSQKISGRLQPPQQQKQIKNLLPLKVQRSPYFCSGCPHNTSTKVPDDSLIGAGIGCHTMVLLMDDDRVGDISGVTAMGNEGMQWIGMEPFVDRKHFIQNIGDGTYFHSGQLTIPSAVSAGSNITFKLLYNGTIAMTGGQDPKGVLSVPDVTKVMIAQGVAKIIVTTEEPALYKKVSFPDRVEVWGRERIVEAQEHLSGFEGVTVLIHDQSCAAQLRRHRKRGLIEQPDFRVLINHRICEACGDCGEVSNCLSVQTKETVLGPKTFIEQGSCNLDASCLEGDCPSFITVTTKPEESDQSDSMQSNNFGDLPVPEKIFFPNALDLRMAGIGGTGVVTTAQILSTAAMLDGFEVRGLDQTGLSQKAGPVVSDIRLSRDLPRSSNLLTDASADVILAFDLLVGASESSLKVAKPGHTVLIASDSPTPTGSMVGKPDTQLPDVTDLARRASFFTNEEENVYVSAASICEELLGDATSANIFLLGVAVQKGVIPVSPESVEEAIALNGVSVQKNLSAFKWGRAWMHDPTNVDKQFIPSAPQASVMKLKELPEKLEILIKSLNLSPSTRELLYFLSRDLVGFQNSKCAEEFLITVKKAVEAAQCLEDSDLSLIHISEPTRPY
;
A
#
# COMPACT_ATOMS: atom_id res chain seq x y z
N MET A 1 -12.08 5.82 4.41
CA MET A 1 -13.48 6.19 4.74
C MET A 1 -13.64 7.61 5.27
N ASN A 2 -12.89 8.11 6.29
CA ASN A 2 -13.02 9.50 6.77
C ASN A 2 -13.00 10.55 5.64
N PHE A 3 -11.98 10.50 4.78
CA PHE A 3 -11.86 11.43 3.66
C PHE A 3 -13.01 11.33 2.67
N GLU A 4 -13.50 10.12 2.40
CA GLU A 4 -14.62 9.92 1.46
C GLU A 4 -15.95 10.41 2.02
N ILE A 5 -16.18 10.26 3.33
CA ILE A 5 -17.36 10.82 3.99
C ILE A 5 -17.31 12.36 3.95
N ASP A 6 -16.17 12.96 4.25
CA ASP A 6 -16.01 14.43 4.21
C ASP A 6 -16.16 14.95 2.77
N LYS A 7 -15.67 14.23 1.76
CA LYS A 7 -15.88 14.53 0.35
C LYS A 7 -17.36 14.40 -0.04
N ALA A 8 -18.02 13.33 0.38
CA ALA A 8 -19.45 13.14 0.13
C ALA A 8 -20.28 14.29 0.72
N ARG A 9 -19.97 14.73 1.94
CA ARG A 9 -20.61 15.92 2.56
C ARG A 9 -20.39 17.19 1.76
N SER A 10 -19.21 17.40 1.20
CA SER A 10 -18.91 18.56 0.37
C SER A 10 -19.65 18.54 -0.97
N LEU A 11 -19.89 17.36 -1.54
CA LEU A 11 -20.61 17.16 -2.80
C LEU A 11 -22.13 17.22 -2.63
N ALA A 12 -22.64 16.86 -1.45
CA ALA A 12 -24.07 16.84 -1.14
C ALA A 12 -24.36 17.59 0.18
N PRO A 13 -24.17 18.92 0.22
CA PRO A 13 -24.28 19.72 1.44
C PRO A 13 -25.70 19.74 2.02
N ASP A 14 -26.71 19.50 1.20
CA ASP A 14 -28.13 19.46 1.61
C ASP A 14 -28.54 18.15 2.30
N LEU A 15 -27.69 17.11 2.23
CA LEU A 15 -27.95 15.86 2.95
C LEU A 15 -27.51 15.97 4.41
N PRO A 16 -28.34 15.57 5.39
CA PRO A 16 -28.04 15.68 6.82
C PRO A 16 -27.04 14.60 7.27
N ILE A 17 -25.85 14.59 6.67
CA ILE A 17 -24.76 13.68 7.02
C ILE A 17 -23.97 14.26 8.18
N VAL A 18 -24.00 13.59 9.32
CA VAL A 18 -23.21 13.97 10.52
C VAL A 18 -22.02 13.02 10.64
N HIS A 19 -20.81 13.54 10.44
CA HIS A 19 -19.59 12.82 10.66
C HIS A 19 -18.99 13.20 12.03
N ARG A 20 -18.84 12.22 12.92
CA ARG A 20 -18.33 12.38 14.29
C ARG A 20 -17.14 11.45 14.52
N PRO A 21 -15.93 11.81 14.07
CA PRO A 21 -14.74 11.01 14.37
C PRO A 21 -14.45 11.08 15.89
N VAL A 22 -14.29 9.91 16.48
CA VAL A 22 -13.99 9.70 17.90
C VAL A 22 -12.57 9.15 18.08
N LEU A 23 -12.13 8.95 19.33
CA LEU A 23 -10.75 8.54 19.61
C LEU A 23 -10.48 7.11 19.15
N ASN A 24 -11.40 6.19 19.43
CA ASN A 24 -11.25 4.76 19.12
C ASN A 24 -12.58 4.10 18.74
N GLU A 25 -12.52 2.82 18.38
CA GLU A 25 -13.63 2.05 17.88
C GLU A 25 -14.73 1.80 18.91
N GLU A 26 -14.39 1.65 20.20
CA GLU A 26 -15.35 1.46 21.31
C GLU A 26 -16.24 2.69 21.47
N HIS A 27 -15.62 3.88 21.46
CA HIS A 27 -16.34 5.16 21.52
C HIS A 27 -17.24 5.33 20.29
N GLY A 28 -16.79 4.87 19.12
CA GLY A 28 -17.58 4.88 17.88
C GLY A 28 -18.84 4.02 17.99
N ALA A 29 -18.72 2.81 18.49
CA ALA A 29 -19.84 1.88 18.68
C ALA A 29 -20.88 2.47 19.65
N THR A 30 -20.43 2.99 20.79
CA THR A 30 -21.30 3.61 21.78
C THR A 30 -21.97 4.89 21.24
N ALA A 31 -21.26 5.71 20.46
CA ALA A 31 -21.85 6.89 19.83
C ALA A 31 -22.94 6.54 18.82
N VAL A 32 -22.75 5.50 18.02
CA VAL A 32 -23.79 5.00 17.10
C VAL A 32 -24.98 4.41 17.88
N MET A 33 -24.74 3.67 18.97
CA MET A 33 -25.82 3.21 19.87
C MET A 33 -26.63 4.41 20.40
N GLY A 34 -25.97 5.48 20.86
CA GLY A 34 -26.63 6.71 21.28
C GLY A 34 -27.50 7.36 20.21
N SER A 35 -27.08 7.31 18.95
CA SER A 35 -27.88 7.80 17.83
C SER A 35 -29.21 7.03 17.65
N GLN A 36 -29.24 5.74 18.01
CA GLN A 36 -30.46 4.93 17.93
C GLN A 36 -31.43 5.21 19.08
N LEU A 37 -30.92 5.70 20.22
CA LEU A 37 -31.73 6.11 21.37
C LEU A 37 -32.35 7.51 21.20
N ALA A 38 -31.75 8.36 20.34
CA ALA A 38 -32.17 9.74 20.17
C ALA A 38 -33.64 9.91 19.75
N PRO A 39 -34.22 9.09 18.81
CA PRO A 39 -35.64 9.23 18.44
C PRO A 39 -36.65 8.94 19.55
N GLY A 40 -36.19 8.33 20.65
CA GLY A 40 -37.00 8.14 21.88
C GLY A 40 -37.07 9.39 22.78
N GLN A 41 -36.28 10.42 22.50
CA GLN A 41 -36.26 11.65 23.28
C GLN A 41 -37.33 12.63 22.78
N PRO A 42 -38.03 13.34 23.68
CA PRO A 42 -39.17 14.21 23.31
C PRO A 42 -38.74 15.42 22.46
N ASP A 43 -37.46 15.78 22.46
CA ASP A 43 -36.87 16.91 21.73
C ASP A 43 -36.06 16.48 20.48
N CYS A 44 -36.17 15.22 20.07
CA CYS A 44 -35.53 14.74 18.85
C CYS A 44 -36.16 15.39 17.61
N VAL A 45 -35.31 15.87 16.70
CA VAL A 45 -35.75 16.59 15.49
C VAL A 45 -35.90 15.69 14.26
N TYR A 46 -35.58 14.41 14.41
CA TYR A 46 -35.65 13.42 13.32
C TYR A 46 -36.45 12.20 13.75
N ASP A 47 -37.28 11.66 12.83
CA ASP A 47 -38.07 10.43 13.07
C ASP A 47 -37.18 9.16 13.18
N GLY A 48 -35.99 9.20 12.60
CA GLY A 48 -35.03 8.11 12.65
C GLY A 48 -33.63 8.50 12.18
N ILE A 49 -32.62 7.78 12.64
CA ILE A 49 -31.21 8.05 12.34
C ILE A 49 -30.58 6.75 11.84
N VAL A 50 -29.91 6.79 10.69
CA VAL A 50 -29.08 5.69 10.22
C VAL A 50 -27.68 5.90 10.76
N GLY A 51 -27.23 5.01 11.65
CA GLY A 51 -25.90 5.01 12.23
C GLY A 51 -24.95 4.07 11.48
N LEU A 52 -23.77 4.56 11.09
CA LEU A 52 -22.74 3.76 10.48
C LEU A 52 -21.49 3.74 11.38
N TRP A 53 -21.14 2.56 11.88
CA TRP A 53 -19.87 2.30 12.52
C TRP A 53 -18.93 1.64 11.51
N TYR A 54 -17.64 1.96 11.54
CA TYR A 54 -16.65 1.28 10.69
C TYR A 54 -15.34 1.05 11.42
N GLY A 55 -14.76 -0.15 11.22
CA GLY A 55 -13.49 -0.55 11.78
C GLY A 55 -12.91 -1.76 11.05
N LYS A 56 -11.60 -1.97 11.16
CA LYS A 56 -10.97 -3.24 10.77
C LYS A 56 -11.29 -4.32 11.80
N ALA A 57 -10.97 -5.59 11.49
CA ALA A 57 -11.11 -6.70 12.44
C ALA A 57 -10.50 -6.41 13.83
N PRO A 58 -9.27 -5.86 13.97
CA PRO A 58 -8.75 -5.46 15.28
C PRO A 58 -9.60 -4.41 16.00
N GLY A 59 -10.28 -3.53 15.26
CA GLY A 59 -11.21 -2.55 15.82
C GLY A 59 -12.51 -3.20 16.27
N LEU A 60 -13.01 -4.22 15.55
CA LEU A 60 -14.14 -5.03 15.95
C LEU A 60 -13.82 -5.77 17.27
N ASP A 61 -12.65 -6.42 17.35
CA ASP A 61 -12.19 -7.13 18.56
C ASP A 61 -12.11 -6.19 19.76
N ARG A 62 -11.56 -4.98 19.58
CA ARG A 62 -11.49 -3.94 20.62
C ARG A 62 -12.86 -3.48 21.07
N ALA A 63 -13.78 -3.23 20.12
CA ALA A 63 -15.11 -2.72 20.39
C ALA A 63 -16.13 -3.80 20.79
N GLY A 64 -15.73 -5.05 20.97
CA GLY A 64 -16.61 -6.19 21.17
C GLY A 64 -17.63 -6.01 22.28
N ASP A 65 -17.24 -5.50 23.46
CA ASP A 65 -18.15 -5.24 24.56
C ASP A 65 -19.13 -4.09 24.24
N ALA A 66 -18.63 -2.99 23.71
CA ALA A 66 -19.47 -1.85 23.32
C ALA A 66 -20.48 -2.22 22.21
N LEU A 67 -20.06 -3.02 21.23
CA LEU A 67 -20.94 -3.54 20.18
C LEU A 67 -21.98 -4.51 20.76
N ARG A 68 -21.63 -5.36 21.72
CA ARG A 68 -22.57 -6.25 22.39
C ARG A 68 -23.67 -5.47 23.12
N HIS A 69 -23.31 -4.42 23.84
CA HIS A 69 -24.29 -3.52 24.47
C HIS A 69 -25.19 -2.86 23.41
N ALA A 70 -24.61 -2.40 22.30
CA ALA A 70 -25.36 -1.77 21.22
C ALA A 70 -26.33 -2.74 20.52
N VAL A 71 -25.91 -3.98 20.28
CA VAL A 71 -26.76 -5.04 19.67
C VAL A 71 -27.94 -5.39 20.57
N PHE A 72 -27.74 -5.56 21.88
CA PHE A 72 -28.80 -5.81 22.83
C PHE A 72 -29.79 -4.62 22.89
N THR A 73 -29.27 -3.40 22.92
CA THR A 73 -30.09 -2.18 22.86
C THR A 73 -31.00 -2.14 21.62
N GLY A 74 -30.47 -2.59 20.46
CA GLY A 74 -31.19 -2.57 19.19
C GLY A 74 -31.18 -1.21 18.49
N THR A 75 -32.06 -1.03 17.50
CA THR A 75 -32.11 0.17 16.66
C THR A 75 -33.49 0.81 16.66
N SER A 76 -33.56 2.08 16.32
CA SER A 76 -34.83 2.81 16.23
C SER A 76 -35.63 2.38 15.00
N ARG A 77 -36.97 2.42 15.12
CA ARG A 77 -37.91 1.93 14.11
C ARG A 77 -37.76 2.57 12.71
N HIS A 78 -37.42 3.85 12.63
CA HIS A 78 -37.23 4.56 11.36
C HIS A 78 -35.74 4.82 11.08
N GLY A 79 -34.84 4.31 11.96
CA GLY A 79 -33.39 4.42 11.85
C GLY A 79 -32.73 3.19 11.25
N GLY A 80 -31.74 2.69 11.95
CA GLY A 80 -30.94 1.52 11.62
C GLY A 80 -29.48 1.70 11.98
N ALA A 81 -28.77 0.60 12.25
CA ALA A 81 -27.33 0.64 12.56
C ALA A 81 -26.59 -0.44 11.79
N VAL A 82 -25.52 -0.04 11.10
CA VAL A 82 -24.67 -0.92 10.29
C VAL A 82 -23.24 -0.83 10.77
N ALA A 83 -22.63 -1.97 11.08
CA ALA A 83 -21.19 -2.10 11.32
C ALA A 83 -20.50 -2.49 10.02
N ILE A 84 -19.68 -1.60 9.46
CA ILE A 84 -18.84 -1.87 8.30
C ILE A 84 -17.52 -2.43 8.82
N VAL A 85 -17.31 -3.74 8.61
CA VAL A 85 -16.18 -4.48 9.18
C VAL A 85 -15.18 -4.84 8.10
N GLY A 86 -13.95 -4.34 8.22
CA GLY A 86 -12.88 -4.58 7.25
C GLY A 86 -12.02 -5.78 7.62
N ASP A 87 -12.04 -6.83 6.80
CA ASP A 87 -11.15 -7.99 6.94
C ASP A 87 -9.95 -7.93 6.00
N ASP A 88 -8.82 -8.43 6.46
CA ASP A 88 -7.58 -8.51 5.69
C ASP A 88 -6.99 -9.94 5.76
N PRO A 89 -7.54 -10.91 5.00
CA PRO A 89 -7.10 -12.29 5.06
C PRO A 89 -5.63 -12.51 4.69
N ALA A 90 -5.06 -11.63 3.88
CA ALA A 90 -3.67 -11.68 3.43
C ALA A 90 -2.70 -10.84 4.27
N ALA A 91 -3.19 -10.12 5.29
CA ALA A 91 -2.42 -9.18 6.11
C ALA A 91 -1.64 -8.14 5.27
N LYS A 92 -2.23 -7.66 4.17
CA LYS A 92 -1.59 -6.65 3.29
C LYS A 92 -1.48 -5.28 3.95
N SER A 93 -2.47 -4.91 4.77
CA SER A 93 -2.50 -3.63 5.48
C SER A 93 -2.84 -3.78 6.97
N SER A 94 -2.74 -4.98 7.51
CA SER A 94 -2.97 -5.29 8.93
C SER A 94 -1.79 -6.07 9.49
N THR A 95 -1.55 -5.99 10.79
CA THR A 95 -0.46 -6.71 11.45
C THR A 95 -0.67 -8.22 11.42
N LEU A 96 -1.92 -8.66 11.53
CA LEU A 96 -2.30 -10.07 11.53
C LEU A 96 -3.36 -10.34 10.45
N PRO A 97 -3.35 -11.54 9.84
CA PRO A 97 -4.45 -11.99 8.98
C PRO A 97 -5.75 -12.09 9.78
N SER A 98 -6.86 -11.65 9.20
CA SER A 98 -8.14 -11.59 9.92
C SER A 98 -9.30 -12.25 9.19
N SER A 99 -10.31 -12.69 9.97
CA SER A 99 -11.64 -13.09 9.57
C SER A 99 -12.59 -12.83 10.73
N SER A 100 -13.53 -11.93 10.54
CA SER A 100 -14.44 -11.43 11.58
C SER A 100 -15.71 -12.28 11.76
N ASP A 101 -15.91 -13.31 10.93
CA ASP A 101 -17.16 -14.10 10.92
C ASP A 101 -17.53 -14.66 12.31
N ALA A 102 -16.57 -15.28 12.99
CA ALA A 102 -16.82 -15.89 14.32
C ALA A 102 -17.18 -14.83 15.37
N ALA A 103 -16.51 -13.69 15.40
CA ALA A 103 -16.82 -12.59 16.31
C ALA A 103 -18.21 -12.01 16.04
N LEU A 104 -18.58 -11.83 14.77
CA LEU A 104 -19.90 -11.33 14.39
C LEU A 104 -21.02 -12.31 14.69
N VAL A 105 -20.78 -13.62 14.56
CA VAL A 105 -21.72 -14.68 14.99
C VAL A 105 -21.96 -14.60 16.49
N ASP A 106 -20.90 -14.48 17.30
CA ASP A 106 -21.00 -14.36 18.75
C ASP A 106 -21.70 -13.06 19.19
N LEU A 107 -21.51 -11.96 18.43
CA LEU A 107 -22.23 -10.71 18.62
C LEU A 107 -23.69 -10.75 18.14
N LEU A 108 -24.17 -11.84 17.51
CA LEU A 108 -25.50 -12.01 16.97
C LEU A 108 -25.86 -10.97 15.89
N MET A 109 -24.88 -10.50 15.13
CA MET A 109 -25.10 -9.59 14.00
C MET A 109 -25.34 -10.36 12.71
N PRO A 110 -26.41 -10.11 11.97
CA PRO A 110 -26.55 -10.57 10.58
C PRO A 110 -25.42 -10.03 9.71
N ILE A 111 -24.76 -10.93 8.96
CA ILE A 111 -23.60 -10.60 8.14
C ILE A 111 -23.99 -10.52 6.67
N LEU A 112 -23.88 -9.33 6.05
CA LEU A 112 -23.93 -9.14 4.61
C LEU A 112 -22.48 -9.09 4.11
N TYR A 113 -22.18 -9.90 3.09
CA TYR A 113 -20.83 -10.05 2.59
C TYR A 113 -20.73 -9.77 1.09
N PRO A 114 -20.42 -8.51 0.70
CA PRO A 114 -20.21 -8.15 -0.70
C PRO A 114 -18.90 -8.74 -1.24
N GLY A 115 -18.93 -9.21 -2.48
CA GLY A 115 -17.78 -9.74 -3.18
C GLY A 115 -17.14 -8.79 -4.18
N ASP A 116 -17.85 -7.69 -4.52
CA ASP A 116 -17.36 -6.65 -5.41
C ASP A 116 -17.94 -5.26 -5.06
N VAL A 117 -17.51 -4.23 -5.80
CA VAL A 117 -17.94 -2.83 -5.59
C VAL A 117 -19.44 -2.64 -5.79
N LYS A 118 -20.06 -3.35 -6.75
CA LYS A 118 -21.49 -3.30 -6.99
C LYS A 118 -22.26 -3.87 -5.80
N GLU A 119 -21.81 -4.99 -5.27
CA GLU A 119 -22.43 -5.62 -4.10
C GLU A 119 -22.22 -4.80 -2.82
N VAL A 120 -21.12 -4.03 -2.69
CA VAL A 120 -21.00 -3.07 -1.58
C VAL A 120 -22.17 -2.07 -1.58
N LEU A 121 -22.54 -1.55 -2.75
CA LEU A 121 -23.68 -0.65 -2.88
C LEU A 121 -25.01 -1.36 -2.57
N THR A 122 -25.28 -2.47 -3.24
CA THR A 122 -26.58 -3.16 -3.14
C THR A 122 -26.80 -3.78 -1.76
N LEU A 123 -25.80 -4.50 -1.22
CA LEU A 123 -25.90 -5.11 0.10
C LEU A 123 -25.80 -4.07 1.23
N GLY A 124 -25.13 -2.94 1.01
CA GLY A 124 -25.14 -1.81 1.93
C GLY A 124 -26.56 -1.23 2.10
N MET A 125 -27.32 -1.10 1.02
CA MET A 125 -28.73 -0.69 1.07
C MET A 125 -29.60 -1.73 1.79
N HIS A 126 -29.35 -3.02 1.55
CA HIS A 126 -30.04 -4.11 2.27
C HIS A 126 -29.66 -4.11 3.76
N ALA A 127 -28.40 -3.82 4.14
CA ALA A 127 -27.98 -3.76 5.53
C ALA A 127 -28.77 -2.71 6.33
N VAL A 128 -28.91 -1.50 5.76
CA VAL A 128 -29.72 -0.43 6.38
C VAL A 128 -31.21 -0.84 6.47
N ALA A 129 -31.78 -1.37 5.39
CA ALA A 129 -33.19 -1.76 5.37
C ALA A 129 -33.48 -2.92 6.33
N LEU A 130 -32.62 -3.93 6.37
CA LEU A 130 -32.71 -5.05 7.28
C LEU A 130 -32.67 -4.58 8.74
N SER A 131 -31.71 -3.73 9.09
CA SER A 131 -31.60 -3.16 10.43
C SER A 131 -32.87 -2.40 10.83
N ARG A 132 -33.36 -1.54 9.95
CA ARG A 132 -34.59 -0.75 10.17
C ARG A 132 -35.82 -1.60 10.38
N ILE A 133 -35.98 -2.68 9.60
CA ILE A 133 -37.15 -3.55 9.62
C ILE A 133 -37.15 -4.46 10.85
N THR A 134 -36.00 -4.95 11.25
CA THR A 134 -35.90 -5.99 12.29
C THR A 134 -35.48 -5.46 13.65
N GLY A 135 -34.94 -4.25 13.75
CA GLY A 135 -34.35 -3.70 14.99
C GLY A 135 -32.99 -4.27 15.33
N ALA A 136 -32.40 -5.11 14.49
CA ALA A 136 -31.08 -5.68 14.70
C ALA A 136 -29.98 -4.74 14.15
N TRP A 137 -28.84 -4.68 14.83
CA TRP A 137 -27.61 -4.22 14.17
C TRP A 137 -27.23 -5.21 13.08
N THR A 138 -26.75 -4.71 11.95
CA THR A 138 -26.26 -5.52 10.85
C THR A 138 -24.78 -5.29 10.60
N ALA A 139 -24.07 -6.28 10.12
CA ALA A 139 -22.67 -6.16 9.69
C ALA A 139 -22.56 -6.19 8.17
N LEU A 140 -21.84 -5.24 7.60
CA LEU A 140 -21.37 -5.27 6.21
C LEU A 140 -19.88 -5.64 6.24
N LYS A 141 -19.58 -6.91 5.96
CA LYS A 141 -18.21 -7.43 5.96
C LYS A 141 -17.55 -7.13 4.62
N VAL A 142 -16.47 -6.36 4.63
CA VAL A 142 -15.74 -5.95 3.42
C VAL A 142 -14.28 -6.40 3.52
N VAL A 143 -13.85 -7.32 2.65
CA VAL A 143 -12.45 -7.75 2.62
C VAL A 143 -11.58 -6.73 1.89
N ALA A 144 -10.26 -6.71 2.22
CA ALA A 144 -9.30 -5.77 1.64
C ALA A 144 -9.34 -5.75 0.10
N ALA A 145 -9.47 -6.90 -0.56
CA ALA A 145 -9.57 -6.99 -2.02
C ALA A 145 -10.83 -6.31 -2.61
N VAL A 146 -11.87 -6.12 -1.81
CA VAL A 146 -13.07 -5.37 -2.20
C VAL A 146 -12.95 -3.91 -1.79
N ALA A 147 -12.41 -3.63 -0.60
CA ALA A 147 -12.22 -2.27 -0.08
C ALA A 147 -11.23 -1.44 -0.90
N ASP A 148 -10.15 -2.07 -1.38
CA ASP A 148 -9.13 -1.48 -2.24
C ASP A 148 -9.44 -1.70 -3.73
N GLY A 149 -10.60 -2.31 -4.02
CA GLY A 149 -11.06 -2.58 -5.36
C GLY A 149 -11.72 -1.36 -6.02
N SER A 150 -11.69 -1.35 -7.35
CA SER A 150 -12.42 -0.41 -8.19
C SER A 150 -13.22 -1.17 -9.25
N GLY A 151 -14.26 -0.55 -9.79
CA GLY A 151 -15.03 -1.19 -10.82
C GLY A 151 -16.13 -0.30 -11.40
N THR A 152 -16.61 -0.65 -12.56
CA THR A 152 -17.77 -0.02 -13.21
C THR A 152 -19.06 -0.48 -12.54
N VAL A 153 -19.95 0.45 -12.23
CA VAL A 153 -21.26 0.16 -11.65
C VAL A 153 -22.34 0.93 -12.43
N ASP A 154 -23.32 0.21 -12.95
CA ASP A 154 -24.52 0.83 -13.50
C ASP A 154 -25.49 1.20 -12.36
N LEU A 155 -25.56 2.49 -12.05
CA LEU A 155 -26.40 3.00 -10.97
C LEU A 155 -27.90 2.78 -11.23
N SER A 156 -28.32 2.77 -12.49
CA SER A 156 -29.76 2.60 -12.85
C SER A 156 -30.28 1.22 -12.45
N SER A 157 -29.45 0.19 -12.55
CA SER A 157 -29.77 -1.20 -12.20
C SER A 157 -29.35 -1.58 -10.78
N SER A 158 -28.62 -0.72 -10.08
CA SER A 158 -28.04 -1.01 -8.75
C SER A 158 -28.82 -0.40 -7.58
N VAL A 159 -29.86 0.40 -7.85
CA VAL A 159 -30.75 0.92 -6.80
C VAL A 159 -31.73 -0.17 -6.38
N VAL A 160 -31.52 -0.67 -5.16
CA VAL A 160 -32.37 -1.73 -4.60
C VAL A 160 -33.66 -1.16 -3.99
N GLN A 161 -34.77 -1.84 -4.21
CA GLN A 161 -36.07 -1.60 -3.55
C GLN A 161 -36.30 -2.76 -2.57
N PRO A 162 -35.88 -2.66 -1.28
CA PRO A 162 -36.05 -3.76 -0.34
C PRO A 162 -37.48 -4.14 -0.11
N LYS A 163 -37.79 -5.43 -0.24
CA LYS A 163 -39.15 -5.97 0.05
C LYS A 163 -39.29 -6.15 1.56
N VAL A 164 -40.37 -5.62 2.13
CA VAL A 164 -40.71 -5.80 3.53
C VAL A 164 -41.45 -7.14 3.69
N PRO A 165 -40.93 -8.09 4.48
CA PRO A 165 -41.63 -9.36 4.75
C PRO A 165 -42.79 -9.16 5.71
N ASP A 166 -43.55 -10.24 5.98
CA ASP A 166 -44.53 -10.24 7.08
C ASP A 166 -43.83 -10.04 8.42
N LEU A 167 -44.19 -8.98 9.12
CA LEU A 167 -43.64 -8.60 10.43
C LEU A 167 -44.49 -9.12 11.61
N THR A 168 -45.39 -10.08 11.41
CA THR A 168 -46.18 -10.65 12.49
C THR A 168 -45.42 -11.77 13.18
N ILE A 169 -45.26 -11.67 14.50
CA ILE A 169 -44.68 -12.73 15.38
C ILE A 169 -45.85 -13.22 16.28
N ASP A 170 -46.07 -14.50 16.30
CA ASP A 170 -47.15 -15.14 17.08
C ASP A 170 -48.54 -14.49 16.91
N GLY A 171 -48.84 -14.04 15.67
CA GLY A 171 -50.09 -13.41 15.34
C GLY A 171 -50.21 -11.92 15.71
N VAL A 172 -49.16 -11.31 16.24
CA VAL A 172 -49.11 -9.89 16.66
C VAL A 172 -48.09 -9.13 15.80
N PRO A 173 -48.44 -7.92 15.28
CA PRO A 173 -47.47 -7.08 14.60
C PRO A 173 -46.29 -6.76 15.49
N TYR A 174 -45.04 -7.10 15.03
CA TYR A 174 -43.82 -6.84 15.76
C TYR A 174 -43.40 -5.40 15.61
N LEU A 175 -43.17 -4.73 16.74
CA LEU A 175 -42.68 -3.34 16.81
C LEU A 175 -41.46 -3.29 17.73
N HIS A 176 -40.31 -3.12 17.16
CA HIS A 176 -39.08 -2.96 17.96
C HIS A 176 -38.89 -1.49 18.38
N GLN A 177 -38.24 -1.34 19.54
CA GLN A 177 -37.76 -0.07 20.06
C GLN A 177 -36.41 -0.33 20.73
N PRO A 178 -35.45 0.60 20.61
CA PRO A 178 -34.17 0.46 21.32
C PRO A 178 -34.40 0.63 22.81
N ASP A 179 -33.80 -0.24 23.62
CA ASP A 179 -33.85 -0.18 25.10
C ASP A 179 -32.44 -0.39 25.66
N ALA A 180 -31.91 0.62 26.34
CA ALA A 180 -30.62 0.61 26.99
C ALA A 180 -30.68 0.25 28.48
N ASN A 181 -31.83 -0.19 28.99
CA ASN A 181 -31.93 -0.72 30.34
C ASN A 181 -31.43 -2.18 30.37
N LEU A 182 -30.13 -2.35 30.46
CA LEU A 182 -29.44 -3.63 30.37
C LEU A 182 -29.29 -4.31 31.73
N LEU A 183 -30.26 -4.14 32.63
CA LEU A 183 -30.30 -4.79 33.93
C LEU A 183 -31.37 -5.89 33.95
N THR A 184 -31.10 -6.93 34.75
CA THR A 184 -32.03 -8.04 34.95
C THR A 184 -33.32 -7.57 35.62
N PRO A 185 -34.52 -7.97 35.14
CA PRO A 185 -34.78 -9.03 34.15
C PRO A 185 -34.79 -8.54 32.68
N ASN A 186 -34.76 -7.25 32.40
CA ASN A 186 -34.97 -6.70 31.09
C ASN A 186 -33.94 -7.19 30.07
N ASN A 187 -32.67 -7.30 30.45
CA ASN A 187 -31.62 -7.82 29.57
C ASN A 187 -31.90 -9.27 29.08
N LEU A 188 -32.57 -10.13 29.87
CA LEU A 188 -32.95 -11.47 29.47
C LEU A 188 -34.12 -11.45 28.49
N ASP A 189 -35.03 -10.49 28.61
CA ASP A 189 -36.13 -10.28 27.67
C ASP A 189 -35.58 -9.77 26.31
N LEU A 190 -34.62 -8.86 26.35
CA LEU A 190 -33.90 -8.38 25.14
C LEU A 190 -33.11 -9.53 24.48
N GLU A 191 -32.47 -10.38 25.25
CA GLU A 191 -31.79 -11.56 24.74
C GLU A 191 -32.76 -12.50 24.03
N ARG A 192 -33.90 -12.79 24.67
CA ARG A 192 -34.94 -13.64 24.09
C ARG A 192 -35.44 -13.03 22.75
N ASP A 193 -35.78 -11.76 22.74
CA ASP A 193 -36.23 -11.05 21.55
C ASP A 193 -35.20 -11.10 20.41
N LEU A 194 -33.92 -10.83 20.72
CA LEU A 194 -32.81 -10.88 19.77
C LEU A 194 -32.62 -12.28 19.15
N ARG A 195 -32.70 -13.33 19.96
CA ARG A 195 -32.49 -14.73 19.54
C ARG A 195 -33.72 -15.37 18.89
N THR A 196 -34.91 -14.81 19.07
CA THR A 196 -36.16 -15.37 18.53
C THR A 196 -36.81 -14.43 17.51
N SER A 197 -37.46 -13.35 17.96
CA SER A 197 -38.27 -12.49 17.08
C SER A 197 -37.40 -11.80 16.01
N ARG A 198 -36.33 -11.12 16.40
CA ARG A 198 -35.45 -10.44 15.43
C ARG A 198 -34.76 -11.42 14.49
N ALA A 199 -34.29 -12.55 15.02
CA ALA A 199 -33.67 -13.59 14.19
C ALA A 199 -34.63 -14.17 13.15
N GLU A 200 -35.88 -14.40 13.51
CA GLU A 200 -36.93 -14.87 12.57
C GLU A 200 -37.22 -13.80 11.51
N LEU A 201 -37.35 -12.54 11.89
CA LEU A 201 -37.56 -11.44 10.93
C LEU A 201 -36.39 -11.27 9.97
N VAL A 202 -35.14 -11.45 10.44
CA VAL A 202 -33.96 -11.48 9.57
C VAL A 202 -34.08 -12.60 8.54
N ARG A 203 -34.44 -13.83 8.98
CA ARG A 203 -34.63 -14.97 8.09
C ARG A 203 -35.70 -14.70 7.04
N ARG A 204 -36.87 -14.15 7.44
CA ARG A 204 -37.96 -13.77 6.49
C ARG A 204 -37.51 -12.70 5.50
N TYR A 205 -36.72 -11.72 5.96
CA TYR A 205 -36.16 -10.68 5.08
C TYR A 205 -35.23 -11.27 4.01
N VAL A 206 -34.36 -12.19 4.41
CA VAL A 206 -33.45 -12.88 3.47
C VAL A 206 -34.24 -13.61 2.36
N VAL A 207 -35.27 -14.34 2.77
CA VAL A 207 -36.13 -15.10 1.83
C VAL A 207 -36.90 -14.15 0.91
N ALA A 208 -37.54 -13.11 1.46
CA ALA A 208 -38.35 -12.16 0.67
C ALA A 208 -37.50 -11.37 -0.36
N ASN A 209 -36.22 -11.12 -0.06
CA ASN A 209 -35.31 -10.37 -0.91
C ASN A 209 -34.35 -11.26 -1.72
N GLU A 210 -34.46 -12.58 -1.61
CA GLU A 210 -33.66 -13.56 -2.38
C GLU A 210 -32.15 -13.33 -2.24
N LEU A 211 -31.68 -13.00 -1.00
CA LEU A 211 -30.30 -12.62 -0.76
C LEU A 211 -29.31 -13.79 -0.84
N ASN A 212 -29.76 -15.03 -0.91
CA ASN A 212 -28.93 -16.22 -1.05
C ASN A 212 -29.37 -17.02 -2.29
N PRO A 213 -29.15 -16.51 -3.52
CA PRO A 213 -29.65 -17.14 -4.73
C PRO A 213 -28.82 -18.38 -5.13
N THR A 214 -29.52 -19.40 -5.64
CA THR A 214 -28.90 -20.46 -6.44
C THR A 214 -28.66 -19.91 -7.85
N THR A 215 -27.43 -19.51 -8.16
CA THR A 215 -27.09 -18.79 -9.40
C THR A 215 -26.92 -19.72 -10.61
N VAL A 216 -26.59 -21.00 -10.38
CA VAL A 216 -26.53 -22.05 -11.37
C VAL A 216 -27.25 -23.27 -10.82
N ASN A 217 -28.30 -23.76 -11.49
CA ASN A 217 -29.16 -24.83 -11.00
C ASN A 217 -29.56 -25.83 -12.08
N PRO A 218 -28.65 -26.66 -12.60
CA PRO A 218 -29.05 -27.71 -13.54
C PRO A 218 -29.84 -28.82 -12.84
N PRO A 219 -30.81 -29.45 -13.53
CA PRO A 219 -31.65 -30.49 -12.94
C PRO A 219 -30.89 -31.78 -12.62
N ASP A 220 -29.80 -32.03 -13.32
CA ASP A 220 -28.91 -33.20 -13.20
C ASP A 220 -27.63 -32.89 -12.40
N ALA A 221 -27.65 -31.87 -11.55
CA ALA A 221 -26.52 -31.54 -10.72
C ALA A 221 -26.12 -32.70 -9.81
N TRP A 222 -24.82 -33.02 -9.81
CA TRP A 222 -24.26 -34.05 -8.93
C TRP A 222 -23.42 -33.45 -7.79
N ILE A 223 -22.91 -32.22 -7.97
CA ILE A 223 -22.11 -31.50 -6.98
C ILE A 223 -22.60 -30.07 -6.83
N GLY A 224 -22.64 -29.62 -5.58
CA GLY A 224 -22.94 -28.24 -5.24
C GLY A 224 -21.72 -27.52 -4.71
N ILE A 225 -21.58 -26.24 -5.05
CA ILE A 225 -20.57 -25.35 -4.42
C ILE A 225 -21.31 -24.22 -3.74
N ILE A 226 -21.04 -24.05 -2.45
CA ILE A 226 -21.58 -22.97 -1.60
C ILE A 226 -20.45 -22.02 -1.27
N SER A 227 -20.61 -20.74 -1.53
CA SER A 227 -19.63 -19.72 -1.18
C SER A 227 -20.29 -18.35 -0.96
N SER A 228 -19.56 -17.43 -0.32
CA SER A 228 -20.09 -16.13 0.06
C SER A 228 -19.20 -14.99 -0.42
N GLY A 229 -19.80 -13.86 -0.78
CA GLY A 229 -19.13 -12.60 -1.09
C GLY A 229 -17.93 -12.77 -2.01
N PHE A 230 -16.77 -12.28 -1.57
CA PHE A 230 -15.53 -12.35 -2.35
C PHE A 230 -15.16 -13.79 -2.77
N THR A 231 -15.31 -14.78 -1.89
CA THR A 231 -14.95 -16.17 -2.22
C THR A 231 -15.86 -16.76 -3.29
N TYR A 232 -17.12 -16.31 -3.42
CA TYR A 232 -17.99 -16.70 -4.52
C TYR A 232 -17.44 -16.25 -5.87
N HIS A 233 -17.01 -15.01 -6.00
CA HIS A 233 -16.39 -14.50 -7.22
C HIS A 233 -15.05 -15.20 -7.53
N GLN A 234 -14.31 -15.60 -6.51
CA GLN A 234 -13.08 -16.40 -6.68
C GLN A 234 -13.38 -17.84 -7.15
N VAL A 235 -14.48 -18.44 -6.70
CA VAL A 235 -14.94 -19.75 -7.22
C VAL A 235 -15.25 -19.65 -8.71
N ILE A 236 -16.01 -18.63 -9.14
CA ILE A 236 -16.30 -18.41 -10.56
C ILE A 236 -15.00 -18.25 -11.37
N HIS A 237 -14.04 -17.46 -10.83
CA HIS A 237 -12.73 -17.26 -11.48
C HIS A 237 -11.90 -18.57 -11.55
N ALA A 238 -11.94 -19.39 -10.51
CA ALA A 238 -11.27 -20.68 -10.51
C ALA A 238 -11.91 -21.65 -11.51
N LEU A 239 -13.24 -21.68 -11.63
CA LEU A 239 -13.94 -22.49 -12.63
C LEU A 239 -13.62 -22.02 -14.05
N ASP A 240 -13.52 -20.72 -14.30
CA ASP A 240 -13.06 -20.15 -15.57
C ASP A 240 -11.64 -20.62 -15.90
N ALA A 241 -10.71 -20.54 -14.95
CA ALA A 241 -9.34 -21.03 -15.11
C ALA A 241 -9.25 -22.55 -15.35
N LEU A 242 -10.22 -23.32 -14.86
CA LEU A 242 -10.36 -24.76 -15.15
C LEU A 242 -11.08 -25.05 -16.48
N GLY A 243 -11.47 -24.01 -17.25
CA GLY A 243 -12.07 -24.14 -18.58
C GLY A 243 -13.61 -24.09 -18.60
N LEU A 244 -14.25 -23.79 -17.47
CA LEU A 244 -15.72 -23.60 -17.35
C LEU A 244 -16.04 -22.10 -17.29
N LYS A 245 -16.07 -21.45 -18.46
CA LYS A 245 -16.05 -19.98 -18.62
C LYS A 245 -17.42 -19.29 -18.45
N SER A 246 -18.52 -20.04 -18.51
CA SER A 246 -19.87 -19.48 -18.45
C SER A 246 -20.76 -20.29 -17.50
N HIS A 247 -21.82 -19.65 -16.98
CA HIS A 247 -22.85 -20.34 -16.20
C HIS A 247 -23.46 -21.54 -16.98
N HIS A 248 -23.55 -21.44 -18.29
CA HIS A 248 -24.04 -22.54 -19.13
C HIS A 248 -23.06 -23.73 -19.12
N GLU A 249 -21.75 -23.48 -19.23
CA GLU A 249 -20.72 -24.55 -19.17
C GLU A 249 -20.64 -25.19 -17.79
N ILE A 250 -20.74 -24.37 -16.73
CA ILE A 250 -20.83 -24.84 -15.33
C ILE A 250 -22.07 -25.72 -15.13
N ALA A 251 -23.24 -25.28 -15.61
CA ALA A 251 -24.47 -26.06 -15.56
C ALA A 251 -24.37 -27.37 -16.35
N SER A 252 -23.79 -27.31 -17.57
CA SER A 252 -23.61 -28.53 -18.41
C SER A 252 -22.61 -29.51 -17.82
N ALA A 253 -21.76 -29.08 -16.88
CA ALA A 253 -20.86 -29.94 -16.11
C ALA A 253 -21.54 -30.58 -14.89
N GLY A 254 -22.84 -30.30 -14.66
CA GLY A 254 -23.61 -30.82 -13.53
C GLY A 254 -23.24 -30.17 -12.18
N ILE A 255 -22.79 -28.93 -12.22
CA ILE A 255 -22.40 -28.15 -11.04
C ILE A 255 -23.52 -27.18 -10.67
N ARG A 256 -23.95 -27.21 -9.41
CA ARG A 256 -24.90 -26.26 -8.84
C ARG A 256 -24.16 -25.25 -7.99
N LEU A 257 -24.49 -23.93 -8.09
CA LEU A 257 -23.82 -22.86 -7.32
C LEU A 257 -24.82 -22.13 -6.44
N LEU A 258 -24.46 -21.92 -5.17
CA LEU A 258 -25.20 -21.09 -4.22
C LEU A 258 -24.30 -19.92 -3.79
N HIS A 259 -24.80 -18.71 -4.00
CA HIS A 259 -24.17 -17.48 -3.55
C HIS A 259 -24.78 -16.99 -2.25
N LEU A 260 -24.09 -17.10 -1.14
CA LEU A 260 -24.52 -16.58 0.15
C LEU A 260 -24.12 -15.09 0.26
N GLN A 261 -25.04 -14.19 -0.08
CA GLN A 261 -24.86 -12.74 0.11
C GLN A 261 -25.09 -12.33 1.56
N LEU A 262 -25.93 -13.09 2.27
CA LEU A 262 -26.07 -13.03 3.72
C LEU A 262 -25.79 -14.41 4.30
N PRO A 263 -24.51 -14.72 4.57
CA PRO A 263 -24.10 -16.04 5.05
C PRO A 263 -24.63 -16.37 6.46
N ILE A 264 -24.90 -15.37 7.29
CA ILE A 264 -25.30 -15.59 8.71
C ILE A 264 -26.33 -14.53 9.11
N PRO A 265 -27.49 -14.97 9.64
CA PRO A 265 -28.04 -16.33 9.59
C PRO A 265 -28.57 -16.65 8.20
N PHE A 266 -28.41 -17.88 7.75
CA PHE A 266 -29.09 -18.33 6.53
C PHE A 266 -30.32 -19.18 6.85
N ASP A 267 -31.21 -19.33 5.87
CA ASP A 267 -32.38 -20.18 5.98
C ASP A 267 -31.98 -21.67 5.79
N PRO A 268 -32.13 -22.54 6.82
CA PRO A 268 -31.84 -23.97 6.69
C PRO A 268 -32.64 -24.64 5.56
N GLN A 269 -33.84 -24.14 5.26
CA GLN A 269 -34.69 -24.69 4.19
C GLN A 269 -34.09 -24.40 2.80
N ASN A 270 -33.43 -23.26 2.62
CA ASN A 270 -32.70 -22.96 1.38
C ASN A 270 -31.57 -23.96 1.15
N ILE A 271 -30.80 -24.29 2.20
CA ILE A 271 -29.72 -25.27 2.14
C ILE A 271 -30.25 -26.67 1.82
N ARG A 272 -31.36 -27.10 2.45
CA ARG A 272 -31.99 -28.39 2.17
C ARG A 272 -32.51 -28.48 0.73
N THR A 273 -33.08 -27.39 0.22
CA THR A 273 -33.53 -27.30 -1.17
C THR A 273 -32.37 -27.35 -2.14
N PHE A 274 -31.29 -26.62 -1.86
CA PHE A 274 -30.06 -26.63 -2.65
C PHE A 274 -29.41 -28.02 -2.68
N ALA A 275 -29.41 -28.74 -1.56
CA ALA A 275 -28.80 -30.06 -1.42
C ALA A 275 -29.53 -31.17 -2.20
N ASN A 276 -30.77 -30.93 -2.63
CA ASN A 276 -31.60 -31.96 -3.23
C ASN A 276 -30.99 -32.53 -4.51
N GLY A 277 -30.80 -33.87 -4.54
CA GLY A 277 -30.25 -34.58 -5.70
C GLY A 277 -28.71 -34.49 -5.84
N LEU A 278 -27.99 -33.79 -4.95
CA LEU A 278 -26.53 -33.73 -4.98
C LEU A 278 -25.90 -34.93 -4.27
N ASP A 279 -24.79 -35.43 -4.82
CA ASP A 279 -23.94 -36.43 -4.13
C ASP A 279 -23.01 -35.74 -3.13
N GLU A 280 -22.54 -34.52 -3.46
CA GLU A 280 -21.55 -33.81 -2.68
C GLU A 280 -21.77 -32.30 -2.70
N ILE A 281 -21.41 -31.63 -1.61
CA ILE A 281 -21.36 -30.18 -1.48
C ILE A 281 -19.97 -29.76 -1.04
N ILE A 282 -19.38 -28.77 -1.71
CA ILE A 282 -18.14 -28.11 -1.31
C ILE A 282 -18.50 -26.72 -0.78
N VAL A 283 -18.15 -26.45 0.49
CA VAL A 283 -18.28 -25.11 1.09
C VAL A 283 -16.94 -24.41 0.99
N VAL A 284 -16.92 -23.28 0.27
CA VAL A 284 -15.71 -22.47 0.03
C VAL A 284 -15.83 -21.17 0.81
N GLU A 285 -15.02 -21.04 1.86
CA GLU A 285 -15.03 -19.88 2.77
C GLU A 285 -13.63 -19.55 3.28
N GLU A 286 -13.41 -18.30 3.69
CA GLU A 286 -12.13 -17.85 4.27
C GLU A 286 -11.88 -18.46 5.65
N LYS A 287 -10.61 -18.73 5.97
CA LYS A 287 -10.10 -19.12 7.31
C LYS A 287 -10.90 -20.21 8.02
N ASN A 288 -11.92 -19.83 8.75
CA ASN A 288 -12.67 -20.71 9.65
C ASN A 288 -13.82 -21.44 8.95
N PRO A 289 -14.14 -22.68 9.29
CA PRO A 289 -15.24 -23.45 8.68
C PRO A 289 -16.62 -23.10 9.26
N THR A 290 -16.95 -21.81 9.35
CA THR A 290 -18.19 -21.32 9.97
C THR A 290 -19.43 -21.68 9.16
N ALA A 291 -19.43 -21.39 7.86
CA ALA A 291 -20.52 -21.76 6.96
C ALA A 291 -20.58 -23.28 6.74
N GLU A 292 -19.44 -23.96 6.69
CA GLU A 292 -19.37 -25.43 6.58
C GLU A 292 -20.09 -26.09 7.76
N TRP A 293 -19.87 -25.63 8.99
CA TRP A 293 -20.55 -26.16 10.19
C TRP A 293 -22.06 -25.93 10.12
N LEU A 294 -22.50 -24.77 9.74
CA LEU A 294 -23.91 -24.42 9.63
C LEU A 294 -24.62 -25.21 8.51
N VAL A 295 -23.95 -25.45 7.38
CA VAL A 295 -24.46 -26.31 6.31
C VAL A 295 -24.62 -27.76 6.78
N LYS A 296 -23.63 -28.28 7.50
CA LYS A 296 -23.71 -29.63 8.11
C LYS A 296 -24.86 -29.75 9.11
N ASP A 297 -25.03 -28.74 9.98
CA ASP A 297 -26.13 -28.68 10.95
C ASP A 297 -27.49 -28.62 10.25
N ALA A 298 -27.65 -27.77 9.24
CA ALA A 298 -28.89 -27.64 8.46
C ALA A 298 -29.30 -28.94 7.76
N LEU A 299 -28.35 -29.78 7.37
CA LEU A 299 -28.57 -31.06 6.69
C LEU A 299 -28.68 -32.25 7.63
N TYR A 300 -28.22 -32.12 8.88
CA TYR A 300 -28.28 -33.21 9.85
C TYR A 300 -29.71 -33.64 10.10
N GLY A 301 -29.99 -34.95 10.00
CA GLY A 301 -31.32 -35.53 10.17
C GLY A 301 -32.28 -35.27 8.97
N SER A 302 -31.85 -34.63 7.88
CA SER A 302 -32.67 -34.50 6.68
C SER A 302 -32.72 -35.82 5.88
N ALA A 303 -33.79 -36.01 5.08
CA ALA A 303 -33.99 -37.24 4.32
C ALA A 303 -32.91 -37.47 3.25
N HIS A 304 -32.30 -36.42 2.74
CA HIS A 304 -31.18 -36.46 1.81
C HIS A 304 -30.01 -35.71 2.40
N GLN A 305 -28.86 -36.38 2.54
CA GLN A 305 -27.63 -35.87 3.15
C GLN A 305 -26.45 -36.10 2.22
N PRO A 306 -26.17 -35.17 1.30
CA PRO A 306 -24.97 -35.24 0.49
C PRO A 306 -23.71 -35.08 1.37
N ARG A 307 -22.59 -35.60 0.91
CA ARG A 307 -21.31 -35.38 1.60
C ARG A 307 -20.95 -33.91 1.59
N VAL A 308 -20.76 -33.30 2.76
CA VAL A 308 -20.31 -31.90 2.87
C VAL A 308 -18.81 -31.85 3.15
N LEU A 309 -18.08 -31.20 2.25
CA LEU A 309 -16.65 -30.91 2.35
C LEU A 309 -16.45 -29.41 2.44
N GLY A 310 -15.36 -28.99 3.01
CA GLY A 310 -14.97 -27.57 3.06
C GLY A 310 -13.46 -27.45 3.22
N LYS A 311 -12.95 -27.32 4.44
CA LYS A 311 -11.51 -27.18 4.68
C LYS A 311 -10.74 -28.47 4.44
N ASN A 312 -11.34 -29.64 4.68
CA ASN A 312 -10.69 -30.91 4.61
C ASN A 312 -11.42 -31.93 3.72
N HIS A 313 -10.65 -32.85 3.16
CA HIS A 313 -11.12 -34.10 2.59
C HIS A 313 -11.64 -35.04 3.67
N PRO A 314 -12.40 -36.09 3.32
CA PRO A 314 -12.87 -37.11 4.28
C PRO A 314 -11.75 -37.84 5.01
N ASP A 315 -10.56 -37.92 4.40
CA ASP A 315 -9.35 -38.53 4.96
C ASP A 315 -8.51 -37.59 5.83
N GLY A 316 -8.97 -36.35 6.04
CA GLY A 316 -8.31 -35.33 6.86
C GLY A 316 -7.28 -34.48 6.13
N ARG A 317 -6.93 -34.81 4.85
CA ARG A 317 -6.07 -33.90 4.05
C ARG A 317 -6.76 -32.56 3.80
N THR A 318 -5.97 -31.52 3.68
CA THR A 318 -6.48 -30.17 3.35
C THR A 318 -7.07 -30.16 1.94
N LEU A 319 -8.33 -29.70 1.82
CA LEU A 319 -8.99 -29.42 0.53
C LEU A 319 -8.91 -27.95 0.18
N MET A 320 -9.27 -27.08 1.14
CA MET A 320 -9.20 -25.63 1.01
C MET A 320 -8.32 -25.06 2.13
N PRO A 321 -7.32 -24.22 1.84
CA PRO A 321 -6.43 -23.69 2.87
C PRO A 321 -7.17 -22.81 3.88
N SER A 322 -6.71 -22.88 5.17
CA SER A 322 -7.19 -22.03 6.26
C SER A 322 -6.28 -20.83 6.53
N HIS A 323 -5.23 -20.63 5.73
CA HIS A 323 -4.26 -19.54 5.86
C HIS A 323 -4.14 -18.77 4.54
N GLY A 324 -3.60 -17.56 4.62
CA GLY A 324 -3.50 -16.67 3.46
C GLY A 324 -4.88 -16.16 3.01
N ILE A 325 -4.97 -15.64 1.80
CA ILE A 325 -6.23 -15.32 1.11
C ILE A 325 -6.69 -16.54 0.32
N LEU A 326 -7.98 -16.80 0.31
CA LEU A 326 -8.57 -17.85 -0.50
C LEU A 326 -8.97 -17.28 -1.87
N ASP A 327 -7.97 -17.03 -2.71
CA ASP A 327 -8.14 -16.60 -4.10
C ASP A 327 -8.36 -17.80 -5.05
N ALA A 328 -8.57 -17.51 -6.33
CA ALA A 328 -8.80 -18.54 -7.34
C ALA A 328 -7.62 -19.55 -7.40
N ASN A 329 -6.37 -19.09 -7.34
CA ASN A 329 -5.21 -19.98 -7.38
C ASN A 329 -5.18 -20.96 -6.19
N ALA A 330 -5.52 -20.47 -4.98
CA ALA A 330 -5.49 -21.27 -3.75
C ALA A 330 -6.51 -22.40 -3.76
N MET A 331 -7.59 -22.32 -4.55
CA MET A 331 -8.66 -23.32 -4.61
C MET A 331 -8.58 -24.23 -5.87
N LEU A 332 -7.75 -23.89 -6.88
CA LEU A 332 -7.70 -24.62 -8.16
C LEU A 332 -7.45 -26.12 -7.99
N GLU A 333 -6.45 -26.51 -7.17
CA GLU A 333 -6.10 -27.94 -7.00
C GLU A 333 -7.25 -28.70 -6.34
N GLY A 334 -7.85 -28.14 -5.28
CA GLY A 334 -8.96 -28.76 -4.56
C GLY A 334 -10.19 -28.91 -5.43
N LEU A 335 -10.58 -27.87 -6.17
CA LEU A 335 -11.71 -27.94 -7.10
C LEU A 335 -11.42 -28.90 -8.25
N HIS A 336 -10.24 -28.86 -8.86
CA HIS A 336 -9.86 -29.77 -9.93
C HIS A 336 -9.90 -31.22 -9.47
N GLU A 337 -9.35 -31.56 -8.29
CA GLU A 337 -9.36 -32.92 -7.74
C GLU A 337 -10.80 -33.45 -7.59
N ARG A 338 -11.70 -32.62 -7.05
CA ARG A 338 -13.09 -33.04 -6.81
C ARG A 338 -13.88 -33.15 -8.12
N LEU A 339 -13.79 -32.16 -9.00
CA LEU A 339 -14.50 -32.13 -10.26
C LEU A 339 -14.01 -33.21 -11.25
N SER A 340 -12.71 -33.50 -11.26
CA SER A 340 -12.12 -34.53 -12.14
C SER A 340 -12.68 -35.91 -11.89
N GLN A 341 -13.33 -36.20 -10.78
CA GLN A 341 -13.96 -37.50 -10.51
C GLN A 341 -15.05 -37.85 -11.53
N LYS A 342 -15.76 -36.85 -12.06
CA LYS A 342 -16.83 -37.10 -13.06
C LYS A 342 -16.61 -36.37 -14.39
N ILE A 343 -15.85 -35.27 -14.41
CA ILE A 343 -15.74 -34.41 -15.61
C ILE A 343 -14.30 -34.12 -16.04
N SER A 344 -13.36 -35.02 -15.74
CA SER A 344 -11.92 -34.88 -16.08
C SER A 344 -11.65 -34.48 -17.53
N GLY A 345 -12.39 -35.02 -18.49
CA GLY A 345 -12.23 -34.70 -19.89
C GLY A 345 -12.69 -33.31 -20.35
N ARG A 346 -13.31 -32.53 -19.46
CA ARG A 346 -13.78 -31.16 -19.71
C ARG A 346 -12.95 -30.11 -19.01
N LEU A 347 -12.09 -30.52 -18.07
CA LEU A 347 -11.30 -29.60 -17.25
C LEU A 347 -9.92 -29.39 -17.84
N GLN A 348 -9.47 -28.15 -17.82
CA GLN A 348 -8.07 -27.82 -18.01
C GLN A 348 -7.31 -28.09 -16.70
N PRO A 349 -6.12 -28.70 -16.76
CA PRO A 349 -5.31 -28.87 -15.55
C PRO A 349 -4.90 -27.49 -15.01
N PRO A 350 -4.77 -27.36 -13.68
CA PRO A 350 -4.27 -26.13 -13.06
C PRO A 350 -2.93 -25.71 -13.70
N GLN A 351 -2.88 -24.52 -14.25
CA GLN A 351 -1.63 -23.98 -14.79
C GLN A 351 -0.75 -23.53 -13.63
N GLN A 352 0.16 -24.38 -13.20
CA GLN A 352 1.21 -24.01 -12.26
C GLN A 352 2.46 -23.66 -13.06
N GLN A 353 2.97 -22.44 -12.88
CA GLN A 353 4.29 -22.09 -13.39
C GLN A 353 5.38 -22.77 -12.54
N LYS A 354 5.64 -24.05 -12.82
CA LYS A 354 6.73 -24.82 -12.17
C LYS A 354 8.08 -24.13 -12.27
N GLN A 355 8.29 -23.34 -13.32
CA GLN A 355 9.52 -22.59 -13.57
C GLN A 355 9.74 -21.46 -12.53
N ILE A 356 8.67 -20.84 -11.98
CA ILE A 356 8.79 -19.80 -10.96
C ILE A 356 9.33 -20.34 -9.63
N LYS A 357 8.97 -21.57 -9.25
CA LYS A 357 9.51 -22.21 -8.04
C LYS A 357 11.03 -22.40 -8.05
N ASN A 358 11.65 -22.38 -9.24
CA ASN A 358 13.09 -22.49 -9.43
C ASN A 358 13.76 -21.14 -9.71
N LEU A 359 13.01 -20.04 -9.67
CA LEU A 359 13.54 -18.71 -9.94
C LEU A 359 14.38 -18.24 -8.75
N LEU A 360 15.68 -18.01 -8.98
CA LEU A 360 16.56 -17.51 -7.93
C LEU A 360 16.06 -16.16 -7.40
N PRO A 361 16.04 -15.95 -6.08
CA PRO A 361 15.70 -14.64 -5.51
C PRO A 361 16.63 -13.56 -6.06
N LEU A 362 16.09 -12.37 -6.26
CA LEU A 362 16.91 -11.20 -6.57
C LEU A 362 17.78 -10.86 -5.36
N LYS A 363 19.06 -10.57 -5.58
CA LYS A 363 20.02 -10.17 -4.51
C LYS A 363 19.58 -8.89 -3.82
N VAL A 364 19.00 -7.96 -4.59
CA VAL A 364 18.43 -6.71 -4.10
C VAL A 364 16.92 -6.75 -4.40
N GLN A 365 16.11 -6.47 -3.41
CA GLN A 365 14.65 -6.40 -3.54
C GLN A 365 14.15 -5.09 -2.96
N ARG A 366 13.04 -4.57 -3.49
CA ARG A 366 12.38 -3.44 -2.86
C ARG A 366 11.65 -3.89 -1.61
N SER A 367 11.88 -3.17 -0.53
CA SER A 367 11.13 -3.26 0.72
C SER A 367 10.60 -1.88 1.10
N PRO A 368 9.52 -1.77 1.88
CA PRO A 368 9.11 -0.51 2.46
C PRO A 368 10.25 0.17 3.21
N TYR A 369 10.33 1.50 3.08
CA TYR A 369 11.38 2.29 3.70
C TYR A 369 10.88 3.67 4.13
N PHE A 370 11.60 4.37 5.02
CA PHE A 370 11.23 5.71 5.44
C PHE A 370 11.30 6.70 4.26
N CYS A 371 10.37 7.64 4.24
CA CYS A 371 10.38 8.72 3.25
C CYS A 371 11.67 9.55 3.34
N SER A 372 12.06 10.20 2.27
CA SER A 372 13.16 11.19 2.29
C SER A 372 12.90 12.25 3.35
N GLY A 373 13.87 12.53 4.21
CA GLY A 373 13.76 13.50 5.31
C GLY A 373 12.70 13.15 6.36
N CYS A 374 12.37 11.87 6.50
CA CYS A 374 11.41 11.41 7.50
C CYS A 374 11.94 11.58 8.93
N PRO A 375 11.15 12.09 9.90
CA PRO A 375 11.57 12.18 11.29
C PRO A 375 12.01 10.83 11.87
N HIS A 376 11.48 9.71 11.36
CA HIS A 376 11.87 8.39 11.83
C HIS A 376 13.30 7.99 11.42
N ASN A 377 13.90 8.64 10.43
CA ASN A 377 15.32 8.45 10.11
C ASN A 377 16.23 8.80 11.31
N THR A 378 15.85 9.78 12.10
CA THR A 378 16.54 10.18 13.34
C THR A 378 15.94 9.48 14.56
N SER A 379 14.62 9.51 14.72
CA SER A 379 13.94 9.04 15.93
C SER A 379 14.07 7.55 16.21
N THR A 380 14.40 6.73 15.22
CA THR A 380 14.57 5.28 15.38
C THR A 380 16.00 4.88 15.78
N LYS A 381 16.94 5.81 15.75
CA LYS A 381 18.30 5.56 16.29
C LYS A 381 18.24 5.26 17.79
N VAL A 382 19.04 4.34 18.25
CA VAL A 382 19.06 3.88 19.64
C VAL A 382 20.51 3.68 20.12
N PRO A 383 20.74 3.66 21.45
CA PRO A 383 22.02 3.23 21.99
C PRO A 383 22.32 1.77 21.68
N ASP A 384 23.61 1.42 21.62
CA ASP A 384 24.07 0.05 21.42
C ASP A 384 23.44 -0.90 22.46
N ASP A 385 23.26 -2.16 22.09
CA ASP A 385 22.67 -3.22 22.92
C ASP A 385 21.26 -2.93 23.50
N SER A 386 20.52 -1.98 22.94
CA SER A 386 19.18 -1.64 23.41
C SER A 386 18.14 -2.69 22.97
N LEU A 387 17.24 -3.07 23.89
CA LEU A 387 16.03 -3.84 23.57
C LEU A 387 14.87 -2.89 23.30
N ILE A 388 14.25 -3.06 22.13
CA ILE A 388 13.28 -2.10 21.59
C ILE A 388 11.94 -2.77 21.32
N GLY A 389 10.86 -2.10 21.73
CA GLY A 389 9.50 -2.43 21.25
C GLY A 389 9.17 -1.64 19.99
N ALA A 390 8.78 -2.35 18.94
CA ALA A 390 8.32 -1.71 17.74
C ALA A 390 7.00 -0.99 17.85
N GLY A 391 6.25 -0.35 17.63
CA GLY A 391 4.90 0.18 17.81
C GLY A 391 4.15 0.13 16.49
N ILE A 392 2.88 0.49 16.52
CA ILE A 392 2.02 0.54 15.34
C ILE A 392 2.08 1.93 14.72
N GLY A 393 2.59 2.02 13.48
CA GLY A 393 2.75 3.25 12.71
C GLY A 393 3.86 3.14 11.67
N CYS A 394 4.28 4.26 11.03
CA CYS A 394 5.41 4.22 10.07
C CYS A 394 6.69 3.67 10.71
N HIS A 395 6.88 3.90 12.00
CA HIS A 395 8.02 3.39 12.76
C HIS A 395 8.06 1.86 12.91
N THR A 396 6.98 1.14 12.60
CA THR A 396 6.99 -0.33 12.49
C THR A 396 8.01 -0.84 11.46
N MET A 397 8.41 0.00 10.50
CA MET A 397 9.41 -0.35 9.49
C MET A 397 10.81 -0.61 10.07
N VAL A 398 11.07 -0.33 11.35
CA VAL A 398 12.29 -0.79 12.06
C VAL A 398 12.46 -2.31 11.99
N LEU A 399 11.37 -3.07 11.90
CA LEU A 399 11.40 -4.53 11.68
C LEU A 399 12.03 -4.96 10.35
N LEU A 400 12.27 -4.03 9.44
CA LEU A 400 12.85 -4.25 8.11
C LEU A 400 14.26 -3.65 7.98
N MET A 401 14.83 -3.14 9.07
CA MET A 401 16.11 -2.45 9.12
C MET A 401 17.17 -3.28 9.84
N ASP A 402 18.43 -2.90 9.68
CA ASP A 402 19.55 -3.57 10.33
C ASP A 402 19.56 -3.26 11.85
N ASP A 403 19.84 -4.28 12.66
CA ASP A 403 19.84 -4.20 14.13
C ASP A 403 20.84 -3.17 14.67
N ASP A 404 22.00 -3.01 14.00
CA ASP A 404 23.04 -2.02 14.34
C ASP A 404 22.48 -0.60 14.42
N ARG A 405 21.41 -0.30 13.67
CA ARG A 405 20.80 1.02 13.65
C ARG A 405 19.63 1.16 14.62
N VAL A 406 18.81 0.12 14.73
CA VAL A 406 17.48 0.19 15.38
C VAL A 406 17.43 -0.62 16.68
N GLY A 407 18.50 -1.33 17.03
CA GLY A 407 18.60 -2.18 18.20
C GLY A 407 17.91 -3.54 18.05
N ASP A 408 17.95 -4.33 19.12
CA ASP A 408 17.32 -5.64 19.20
C ASP A 408 15.78 -5.47 19.34
N ILE A 409 15.03 -5.85 18.32
CA ILE A 409 13.58 -5.62 18.29
C ILE A 409 12.84 -6.81 18.89
N SER A 410 12.18 -6.61 20.03
CA SER A 410 11.37 -7.63 20.71
C SER A 410 10.06 -7.97 19.99
N GLY A 411 9.66 -7.18 19.00
CA GLY A 411 8.46 -7.37 18.18
C GLY A 411 7.48 -6.21 18.26
N VAL A 412 6.24 -6.48 17.81
CA VAL A 412 5.12 -5.54 17.78
C VAL A 412 3.91 -6.14 18.49
N THR A 413 3.12 -5.30 19.12
CA THR A 413 1.89 -5.68 19.83
C THR A 413 0.65 -4.99 19.25
N ALA A 414 -0.53 -5.27 19.78
CA ALA A 414 -1.76 -4.60 19.40
C ALA A 414 -1.67 -3.09 19.70
N MET A 415 -2.19 -2.26 18.79
CA MET A 415 -2.23 -0.81 18.91
C MET A 415 -2.84 -0.37 20.26
N GLY A 416 -2.08 0.43 21.02
CA GLY A 416 -2.47 0.90 22.34
C GLY A 416 -2.03 0.00 23.50
N ASN A 417 -1.23 -1.04 23.24
CA ASN A 417 -0.61 -1.90 24.24
C ASN A 417 0.93 -1.84 24.22
N GLU A 418 1.47 -0.81 23.57
CA GLU A 418 2.91 -0.58 23.48
C GLU A 418 3.52 -0.46 24.89
N GLY A 419 4.61 -1.20 25.14
CA GLY A 419 5.30 -1.28 26.43
C GLY A 419 4.75 -2.35 27.39
N MET A 420 3.53 -2.88 27.16
CA MET A 420 2.96 -3.89 28.07
C MET A 420 3.68 -5.23 28.00
N GLN A 421 4.31 -5.54 26.86
CA GLN A 421 5.18 -6.74 26.73
C GLN A 421 6.33 -6.70 27.73
N TRP A 422 6.96 -5.53 27.89
CA TRP A 422 8.07 -5.38 28.84
C TRP A 422 7.67 -5.62 30.28
N ILE A 423 6.53 -5.11 30.72
CA ILE A 423 6.00 -5.36 32.07
C ILE A 423 5.89 -6.87 32.34
N GLY A 424 5.53 -7.65 31.32
CA GLY A 424 5.48 -9.11 31.42
C GLY A 424 6.84 -9.78 31.35
N MET A 425 7.83 -9.19 30.70
CA MET A 425 9.17 -9.76 30.50
C MET A 425 10.15 -9.39 31.63
N GLU A 426 10.08 -8.15 32.11
CA GLU A 426 11.02 -7.54 33.04
C GLU A 426 11.35 -8.41 34.27
N PRO A 427 10.37 -9.08 34.93
CA PRO A 427 10.66 -9.94 36.10
C PRO A 427 11.51 -11.16 35.80
N PHE A 428 11.69 -11.55 34.54
CA PHE A 428 12.27 -12.82 34.11
C PHE A 428 13.54 -12.66 33.27
N VAL A 429 14.06 -11.43 33.09
CA VAL A 429 15.26 -11.14 32.31
C VAL A 429 16.26 -10.32 33.14
N ASP A 430 17.54 -10.46 32.84
CA ASP A 430 18.61 -9.71 33.52
C ASP A 430 18.71 -8.26 33.01
N ARG A 431 18.16 -7.92 31.84
CA ARG A 431 18.10 -6.56 31.30
C ARG A 431 17.34 -5.64 32.25
N LYS A 432 17.84 -4.42 32.41
CA LYS A 432 17.30 -3.48 33.39
C LYS A 432 16.43 -2.38 32.76
N HIS A 433 16.40 -2.29 31.44
CA HIS A 433 15.73 -1.22 30.76
C HIS A 433 15.21 -1.64 29.37
N PHE A 434 14.13 -1.02 28.94
CA PHE A 434 13.46 -1.23 27.66
C PHE A 434 13.09 0.10 27.03
N ILE A 435 13.14 0.22 25.71
CA ILE A 435 12.70 1.40 24.97
C ILE A 435 11.50 1.03 24.10
N GLN A 436 10.37 1.71 24.28
CA GLN A 436 9.17 1.47 23.50
C GLN A 436 8.88 2.61 22.55
N ASN A 437 8.92 2.35 21.26
CA ASN A 437 8.44 3.30 20.26
C ASN A 437 6.90 3.36 20.28
N ILE A 438 6.34 4.56 20.29
CA ILE A 438 4.91 4.82 20.21
C ILE A 438 4.66 6.07 19.37
N GLY A 439 3.84 5.98 18.33
CA GLY A 439 3.42 7.14 17.53
C GLY A 439 2.35 7.97 18.24
N ASP A 440 2.28 9.27 17.93
CA ASP A 440 1.25 10.17 18.44
C ASP A 440 -0.17 9.71 18.09
N GLY A 441 -0.40 9.20 16.89
CA GLY A 441 -1.67 8.60 16.51
C GLY A 441 -2.10 7.47 17.45
N THR A 442 -1.21 6.55 17.79
CA THR A 442 -1.47 5.47 18.76
C THR A 442 -1.63 6.00 20.18
N TYR A 443 -0.78 6.95 20.59
CA TYR A 443 -0.85 7.56 21.91
C TYR A 443 -2.23 8.18 22.17
N PHE A 444 -2.72 9.03 21.26
CA PHE A 444 -4.03 9.68 21.40
C PHE A 444 -5.21 8.75 21.16
N HIS A 445 -5.03 7.65 20.41
CA HIS A 445 -6.08 6.65 20.22
C HIS A 445 -6.38 5.84 21.49
N SER A 446 -5.37 5.23 22.09
CA SER A 446 -5.52 4.35 23.25
C SER A 446 -4.23 4.11 24.04
N GLY A 447 -3.08 4.51 23.51
CA GLY A 447 -1.77 4.28 24.10
C GLY A 447 -1.50 5.10 25.38
N GLN A 448 -2.32 6.10 25.68
CA GLN A 448 -2.18 6.88 26.90
C GLN A 448 -2.30 6.03 28.17
N LEU A 449 -3.03 4.93 28.13
CA LEU A 449 -3.25 4.06 29.30
C LEU A 449 -2.02 3.19 29.65
N THR A 450 -1.10 3.01 28.70
CA THR A 450 0.10 2.18 28.92
C THR A 450 1.09 2.85 29.87
N ILE A 451 1.18 4.19 29.86
CA ILE A 451 2.09 4.95 30.73
C ILE A 451 1.72 4.78 32.21
N PRO A 452 0.49 5.12 32.68
CA PRO A 452 0.14 4.90 34.07
C PRO A 452 0.13 3.41 34.46
N SER A 453 -0.12 2.49 33.54
CA SER A 453 0.02 1.06 33.80
C SER A 453 1.47 0.68 34.08
N ALA A 454 2.44 1.18 33.32
CA ALA A 454 3.86 0.96 33.56
C ALA A 454 4.34 1.61 34.88
N VAL A 455 3.86 2.82 35.17
CA VAL A 455 4.13 3.49 36.45
C VAL A 455 3.59 2.66 37.62
N SER A 456 2.36 2.17 37.52
CA SER A 456 1.73 1.33 38.55
C SER A 456 2.46 -0.01 38.78
N ALA A 457 3.06 -0.54 37.71
CA ALA A 457 3.88 -1.76 37.78
C ALA A 457 5.29 -1.51 38.35
N GLY A 458 5.73 -0.26 38.48
CA GLY A 458 7.08 0.10 38.90
C GLY A 458 8.14 -0.28 37.87
N SER A 459 7.78 -0.33 36.60
CA SER A 459 8.60 -0.84 35.51
C SER A 459 9.66 0.18 35.05
N ASN A 460 10.86 -0.29 34.69
CA ASN A 460 11.94 0.52 34.13
C ASN A 460 11.86 0.56 32.59
N ILE A 461 11.25 1.61 32.07
CA ILE A 461 10.98 1.75 30.64
C ILE A 461 11.06 3.21 30.18
N THR A 462 11.61 3.43 28.99
CA THR A 462 11.48 4.70 28.27
C THR A 462 10.44 4.57 27.16
N PHE A 463 9.32 5.28 27.27
CA PHE A 463 8.43 5.46 26.13
C PHE A 463 8.99 6.53 25.20
N LYS A 464 9.26 6.17 23.96
CA LYS A 464 9.69 7.10 22.91
C LYS A 464 8.48 7.53 22.08
N LEU A 465 7.88 8.67 22.45
CA LEU A 465 6.73 9.23 21.74
C LEU A 465 7.20 9.95 20.48
N LEU A 466 6.85 9.40 19.33
CA LEU A 466 7.18 9.93 18.00
C LEU A 466 6.07 10.89 17.56
N TYR A 467 6.23 12.16 17.98
CA TYR A 467 5.22 13.20 17.79
C TYR A 467 5.47 13.93 16.45
N ASN A 468 4.67 13.60 15.44
CA ASN A 468 4.82 14.16 14.09
C ASN A 468 3.58 14.89 13.56
N GLY A 469 2.54 15.03 14.39
CA GLY A 469 1.32 15.78 14.12
C GLY A 469 0.36 15.13 13.12
N THR A 470 0.60 13.87 12.70
CA THR A 470 -0.26 13.24 11.69
C THR A 470 -0.24 11.70 11.75
N ILE A 471 -1.38 11.07 11.46
CA ILE A 471 -1.47 9.62 11.24
C ILE A 471 -0.99 9.33 9.80
N ALA A 472 0.34 9.33 9.62
CA ALA A 472 0.97 9.34 8.29
C ALA A 472 0.78 8.05 7.48
N MET A 473 0.66 6.90 8.15
CA MET A 473 0.58 5.59 7.49
C MET A 473 -0.71 5.41 6.69
N THR A 474 -1.82 5.98 7.17
CA THR A 474 -3.15 5.81 6.56
C THR A 474 -3.58 7.00 5.70
N GLY A 475 -2.65 7.86 5.30
CA GLY A 475 -2.92 8.95 4.36
C GLY A 475 -2.74 10.37 4.91
N GLY A 476 -2.35 10.53 6.18
CA GLY A 476 -2.06 11.84 6.78
C GLY A 476 -3.30 12.51 7.38
N GLN A 477 -4.07 11.76 8.15
CA GLN A 477 -5.18 12.30 8.94
C GLN A 477 -4.65 12.99 10.19
N ASP A 478 -5.36 14.01 10.65
CA ASP A 478 -5.09 14.65 11.94
C ASP A 478 -5.54 13.71 13.08
N PRO A 479 -4.68 13.38 14.04
CA PRO A 479 -5.09 12.63 15.22
C PRO A 479 -6.20 13.37 15.97
N LYS A 480 -7.11 12.65 16.60
CA LYS A 480 -8.17 13.27 17.43
C LYS A 480 -7.72 13.38 18.89
N GLY A 481 -8.19 14.40 19.58
CA GLY A 481 -7.82 14.64 20.97
C GLY A 481 -6.37 15.09 21.17
N VAL A 482 -5.73 15.62 20.14
CA VAL A 482 -4.33 16.07 20.19
C VAL A 482 -4.13 17.18 21.21
N LEU A 483 -3.12 17.00 22.04
CA LEU A 483 -2.61 18.02 22.97
C LEU A 483 -1.27 18.53 22.45
N SER A 484 -0.93 19.78 22.75
CA SER A 484 0.41 20.31 22.48
C SER A 484 1.48 19.54 23.26
N VAL A 485 2.73 19.53 22.75
CA VAL A 485 3.85 18.86 23.46
C VAL A 485 3.97 19.35 24.91
N PRO A 486 3.88 20.68 25.24
CA PRO A 486 3.90 21.11 26.61
C PRO A 486 2.75 20.55 27.48
N ASP A 487 1.55 20.39 26.92
CA ASP A 487 0.41 19.84 27.67
C ASP A 487 0.53 18.33 27.84
N VAL A 488 1.02 17.61 26.83
CA VAL A 488 1.36 16.19 26.95
C VAL A 488 2.34 15.96 28.11
N THR A 489 3.40 16.79 28.23
CA THR A 489 4.37 16.64 29.32
C THR A 489 3.73 16.84 30.70
N LYS A 490 2.80 17.78 30.83
CA LYS A 490 2.06 18.00 32.09
C LYS A 490 1.23 16.78 32.49
N VAL A 491 0.51 16.19 31.50
CA VAL A 491 -0.29 14.98 31.71
C VAL A 491 0.60 13.82 32.16
N MET A 492 1.70 13.59 31.46
CA MET A 492 2.62 12.47 31.77
C MET A 492 3.29 12.62 33.14
N ILE A 493 3.69 13.84 33.53
CA ILE A 493 4.24 14.10 34.86
C ILE A 493 3.17 13.86 35.93
N ALA A 494 1.91 14.28 35.71
CA ALA A 494 0.80 14.03 36.63
C ALA A 494 0.50 12.52 36.76
N GLN A 495 0.77 11.71 35.74
CA GLN A 495 0.66 10.25 35.74
C GLN A 495 1.82 9.54 36.46
N GLY A 496 2.88 10.27 36.88
CA GLY A 496 3.99 9.70 37.63
C GLY A 496 5.26 9.40 36.84
N VAL A 497 5.36 9.95 35.62
CA VAL A 497 6.61 9.83 34.82
C VAL A 497 7.76 10.51 35.55
N ALA A 498 8.91 9.80 35.68
CA ALA A 498 10.06 10.25 36.46
C ALA A 498 10.82 11.41 35.78
N LYS A 499 11.03 11.32 34.48
CA LYS A 499 11.77 12.30 33.66
C LYS A 499 11.26 12.33 32.23
N ILE A 500 11.25 13.51 31.61
CA ILE A 500 10.91 13.69 30.19
C ILE A 500 11.99 14.50 29.49
N ILE A 501 12.41 14.07 28.30
CA ILE A 501 13.23 14.87 27.37
C ILE A 501 12.43 15.05 26.08
N VAL A 502 12.38 16.30 25.60
CA VAL A 502 11.83 16.64 24.28
C VAL A 502 12.99 16.87 23.34
N THR A 503 13.11 16.09 22.28
CA THR A 503 14.09 16.32 21.20
C THR A 503 13.37 16.91 19.99
N THR A 504 13.96 17.97 19.40
CA THR A 504 13.36 18.69 18.26
C THR A 504 14.44 19.23 17.32
N GLU A 505 14.08 19.47 16.05
CA GLU A 505 14.96 20.16 15.10
C GLU A 505 15.12 21.65 15.43
N GLU A 506 14.15 22.26 16.11
CA GLU A 506 14.16 23.69 16.46
C GLU A 506 13.95 23.93 17.97
N PRO A 507 14.97 23.72 18.82
CA PRO A 507 14.82 23.97 20.27
C PRO A 507 14.46 25.42 20.61
N ALA A 508 14.69 26.34 19.68
CA ALA A 508 14.34 27.76 19.85
C ALA A 508 12.83 27.99 19.98
N LEU A 509 11.98 27.16 19.40
CA LEU A 509 10.53 27.26 19.52
C LEU A 509 10.05 27.14 20.97
N TYR A 510 10.79 26.42 21.78
CA TYR A 510 10.45 26.13 23.17
C TYR A 510 11.06 27.10 24.21
N LYS A 511 11.93 28.07 23.79
CA LYS A 511 12.62 29.00 24.73
C LYS A 511 11.68 29.83 25.60
N LYS A 512 10.44 30.11 25.14
CA LYS A 512 9.44 30.91 25.88
C LYS A 512 8.34 30.04 26.47
N VAL A 513 8.42 28.73 26.36
CA VAL A 513 7.42 27.80 26.86
C VAL A 513 7.80 27.33 28.25
N SER A 514 6.86 27.36 29.20
CA SER A 514 7.07 26.84 30.53
C SER A 514 6.76 25.33 30.57
N PHE A 515 7.74 24.56 30.91
CA PHE A 515 7.61 23.11 31.15
C PHE A 515 7.66 22.80 32.65
N PRO A 516 7.13 21.65 33.11
CA PRO A 516 7.40 21.13 34.45
C PRO A 516 8.91 20.92 34.71
N ASP A 517 9.34 21.03 35.99
CA ASP A 517 10.78 20.92 36.37
C ASP A 517 11.51 19.63 35.92
N ARG A 518 10.75 18.57 35.62
CA ARG A 518 11.30 17.27 35.16
C ARG A 518 11.42 17.15 33.65
N VAL A 519 11.19 18.25 32.91
CA VAL A 519 11.20 18.26 31.44
C VAL A 519 12.38 19.09 30.92
N GLU A 520 13.12 18.54 30.01
CA GLU A 520 14.23 19.22 29.30
C GLU A 520 13.96 19.21 27.79
N VAL A 521 14.50 20.23 27.07
CA VAL A 521 14.39 20.33 25.60
C VAL A 521 15.80 20.32 25.02
N TRP A 522 16.05 19.36 24.12
CA TRP A 522 17.34 19.12 23.46
C TRP A 522 17.19 19.19 21.93
N GLY A 523 18.34 19.35 21.22
CA GLY A 523 18.36 19.21 19.76
C GLY A 523 18.19 17.74 19.33
N ARG A 524 17.62 17.53 18.14
CA ARG A 524 17.35 16.17 17.61
C ARG A 524 18.62 15.33 17.43
N GLU A 525 19.75 15.96 17.18
CA GLU A 525 21.06 15.31 17.01
C GLU A 525 21.52 14.55 18.26
N ARG A 526 20.99 14.92 19.42
CA ARG A 526 21.31 14.29 20.72
C ARG A 526 20.35 13.17 21.12
N ILE A 527 19.62 12.60 20.17
CA ILE A 527 18.56 11.62 20.47
C ILE A 527 19.07 10.34 21.12
N VAL A 528 20.24 9.87 20.75
CA VAL A 528 20.88 8.68 21.37
C VAL A 528 21.29 9.01 22.81
N GLU A 529 22.01 10.11 23.02
CA GLU A 529 22.39 10.62 24.33
C GLU A 529 21.16 10.82 25.27
N ALA A 530 20.04 11.31 24.72
CA ALA A 530 18.81 11.50 25.49
C ALA A 530 18.25 10.16 25.99
N GLN A 531 18.32 9.10 25.19
CA GLN A 531 17.87 7.76 25.58
C GLN A 531 18.80 7.14 26.63
N GLU A 532 20.12 7.29 26.47
CA GLU A 532 21.10 6.88 27.48
C GLU A 532 20.87 7.60 28.80
N HIS A 533 20.66 8.91 28.77
CA HIS A 533 20.36 9.69 29.98
C HIS A 533 19.08 9.23 30.68
N LEU A 534 18.02 8.99 29.90
CA LEU A 534 16.70 8.54 30.44
C LEU A 534 16.77 7.13 31.01
N SER A 535 17.58 6.23 30.46
CA SER A 535 17.76 4.87 30.97
C SER A 535 18.43 4.80 32.35
N GLY A 536 19.10 5.90 32.76
CA GLY A 536 19.72 6.03 34.09
C GLY A 536 18.74 6.36 35.23
N PHE A 537 17.44 6.61 34.93
CA PHE A 537 16.42 6.87 35.93
C PHE A 537 15.64 5.60 36.24
N GLU A 538 15.35 5.37 37.53
CA GLU A 538 14.42 4.31 37.94
C GLU A 538 12.98 4.71 37.60
N GLY A 539 12.21 3.74 37.10
CA GLY A 539 10.80 3.88 36.76
C GLY A 539 10.57 4.31 35.30
N VAL A 540 9.40 4.88 35.06
CA VAL A 540 8.96 5.26 33.69
C VAL A 540 9.54 6.61 33.30
N THR A 541 10.23 6.65 32.17
CA THR A 541 10.72 7.86 31.54
C THR A 541 10.10 8.04 30.14
N VAL A 542 10.15 9.25 29.59
CA VAL A 542 9.60 9.54 28.27
C VAL A 542 10.56 10.39 27.45
N LEU A 543 10.81 9.97 26.21
CA LEU A 543 11.42 10.78 25.17
C LEU A 543 10.35 11.22 24.18
N ILE A 544 10.10 12.51 24.04
CA ILE A 544 9.20 13.05 23.01
C ILE A 544 10.06 13.54 21.85
N HIS A 545 9.98 12.90 20.69
CA HIS A 545 10.62 13.40 19.47
C HIS A 545 9.62 14.22 18.67
N ASP A 546 9.74 15.54 18.72
CA ASP A 546 8.86 16.50 18.07
C ASP A 546 9.46 16.97 16.75
N GLN A 547 9.00 16.33 15.67
CA GLN A 547 9.36 16.69 14.29
C GLN A 547 8.23 16.34 13.32
N SER A 548 7.82 17.29 12.48
CA SER A 548 6.71 17.13 11.55
C SER A 548 6.94 16.05 10.48
N CYS A 549 5.87 15.38 10.07
CA CYS A 549 5.93 14.37 9.01
C CYS A 549 6.37 14.99 7.67
N ALA A 550 7.49 14.53 7.11
CA ALA A 550 8.05 15.03 5.85
C ALA A 550 7.07 14.93 4.65
N ALA A 551 6.29 13.84 4.56
CA ALA A 551 5.29 13.68 3.51
C ALA A 551 4.15 14.68 3.64
N GLN A 552 3.74 15.03 4.87
CA GLN A 552 2.71 16.02 5.12
C GLN A 552 3.23 17.45 4.83
N LEU A 553 4.44 17.77 5.26
CA LEU A 553 5.10 19.04 4.93
C LEU A 553 5.16 19.25 3.41
N ARG A 554 5.57 18.20 2.65
CA ARG A 554 5.60 18.26 1.20
C ARG A 554 4.23 18.53 0.58
N ARG A 555 3.16 17.92 1.11
CA ARG A 555 1.78 18.17 0.65
C ARG A 555 1.36 19.62 0.96
N HIS A 556 1.67 20.13 2.15
CA HIS A 556 1.34 21.50 2.54
C HIS A 556 2.09 22.53 1.69
N ARG A 557 3.40 22.31 1.42
CA ARG A 557 4.19 23.13 0.50
C ARG A 557 3.59 23.16 -0.91
N LYS A 558 3.26 21.98 -1.48
CA LYS A 558 2.62 21.88 -2.81
C LYS A 558 1.26 22.58 -2.88
N ARG A 559 0.54 22.67 -1.77
CA ARG A 559 -0.75 23.38 -1.67
C ARG A 559 -0.61 24.86 -1.30
N GLY A 560 0.60 25.37 -1.12
CA GLY A 560 0.85 26.76 -0.71
C GLY A 560 0.41 27.08 0.71
N LEU A 561 0.20 26.07 1.57
CA LEU A 561 -0.20 26.26 2.97
C LEU A 561 0.98 26.62 3.86
N ILE A 562 2.19 26.27 3.48
CA ILE A 562 3.45 26.66 4.12
C ILE A 562 4.46 27.02 3.04
N GLU A 563 5.35 27.96 3.39
CA GLU A 563 6.40 28.40 2.48
C GLU A 563 7.40 27.28 2.17
N GLN A 564 7.94 27.29 0.97
CA GLN A 564 9.02 26.39 0.58
C GLN A 564 10.34 26.98 1.03
N PRO A 565 11.25 26.18 1.66
CA PRO A 565 12.59 26.68 1.97
C PRO A 565 13.32 27.19 0.74
N ASP A 566 14.01 28.29 0.89
CA ASP A 566 14.71 29.00 -0.18
C ASP A 566 16.11 28.43 -0.49
N PHE A 567 16.43 27.26 0.04
CA PHE A 567 17.72 26.61 -0.16
C PHE A 567 17.61 25.25 -0.84
N ARG A 568 18.71 24.83 -1.47
CA ARG A 568 18.91 23.47 -1.98
C ARG A 568 20.25 22.94 -1.51
N VAL A 569 20.31 21.66 -1.24
CA VAL A 569 21.54 20.95 -0.82
C VAL A 569 22.10 20.21 -2.03
N LEU A 570 23.34 20.47 -2.36
CA LEU A 570 24.08 19.84 -3.45
C LEU A 570 25.38 19.22 -2.92
N ILE A 571 25.94 18.29 -3.67
CA ILE A 571 27.24 17.67 -3.36
C ILE A 571 28.23 17.97 -4.48
N ASN A 572 29.37 18.53 -4.15
CA ASN A 572 30.47 18.74 -5.09
C ASN A 572 31.16 17.42 -5.40
N HIS A 573 30.93 16.88 -6.58
CA HIS A 573 31.49 15.60 -7.02
C HIS A 573 33.01 15.56 -7.09
N ARG A 574 33.69 16.72 -7.15
CA ARG A 574 35.15 16.81 -7.15
C ARG A 574 35.77 16.60 -5.75
N ILE A 575 34.96 16.82 -4.71
CA ILE A 575 35.38 16.67 -3.31
C ILE A 575 34.82 15.35 -2.73
N CYS A 576 33.66 14.93 -3.18
CA CYS A 576 33.02 13.71 -2.70
C CYS A 576 33.88 12.48 -2.94
N GLU A 577 34.15 11.71 -1.90
CA GLU A 577 34.90 10.44 -1.93
C GLU A 577 33.96 9.21 -2.03
N ALA A 578 32.64 9.41 -2.11
CA ALA A 578 31.63 8.36 -2.11
C ALA A 578 31.71 7.43 -0.88
N CYS A 579 32.12 7.95 0.28
CA CYS A 579 32.32 7.17 1.50
C CYS A 579 30.99 6.63 2.11
N GLY A 580 29.82 7.19 1.72
CA GLY A 580 28.51 6.76 2.21
C GLY A 580 28.03 7.44 3.51
N ASP A 581 28.90 8.16 4.24
CA ASP A 581 28.61 8.77 5.54
C ASP A 581 27.32 9.62 5.55
N CYS A 582 27.12 10.46 4.53
CA CYS A 582 25.89 11.28 4.42
C CYS A 582 24.61 10.45 4.32
N GLY A 583 24.69 9.27 3.70
CA GLY A 583 23.59 8.30 3.64
C GLY A 583 23.36 7.62 5.00
N GLU A 584 24.43 7.22 5.66
CA GLU A 584 24.37 6.59 6.99
C GLU A 584 23.82 7.55 8.05
N VAL A 585 24.32 8.77 8.09
CA VAL A 585 23.89 9.79 9.05
C VAL A 585 22.40 10.13 8.85
N SER A 586 21.97 10.40 7.61
CA SER A 586 20.60 10.85 7.31
C SER A 586 19.60 9.73 7.13
N ASN A 587 20.03 8.53 6.75
CA ASN A 587 19.16 7.42 6.33
C ASN A 587 18.12 7.82 5.25
N CYS A 588 18.49 8.71 4.34
CA CYS A 588 17.59 9.42 3.45
C CYS A 588 17.66 8.86 2.03
N LEU A 589 16.50 8.44 1.47
CA LEU A 589 16.37 7.93 0.09
C LEU A 589 16.79 8.94 -0.99
N SER A 590 16.81 10.24 -0.69
CA SER A 590 17.28 11.25 -1.65
C SER A 590 18.82 11.31 -1.73
N VAL A 591 19.55 10.67 -0.81
CA VAL A 591 21.00 10.53 -0.86
C VAL A 591 21.30 9.29 -1.70
N GLN A 592 21.75 9.50 -2.93
CA GLN A 592 21.92 8.44 -3.92
C GLN A 592 23.32 8.46 -4.53
N THR A 593 23.74 7.34 -5.10
CA THR A 593 25.00 7.21 -5.82
C THR A 593 24.78 7.35 -7.32
N LYS A 594 25.66 8.06 -7.99
CA LYS A 594 25.65 8.26 -9.45
C LYS A 594 27.05 8.00 -10.00
N GLU A 595 27.15 7.25 -11.09
CA GLU A 595 28.38 7.11 -11.85
C GLU A 595 28.77 8.44 -12.52
N THR A 596 30.01 8.83 -12.39
CA THR A 596 30.57 10.04 -13.00
C THR A 596 31.92 9.73 -13.64
N VAL A 597 32.48 10.69 -14.41
CA VAL A 597 33.82 10.58 -14.96
C VAL A 597 34.89 10.35 -13.86
N LEU A 598 34.59 10.78 -12.63
CA LEU A 598 35.47 10.60 -11.45
C LEU A 598 35.13 9.34 -10.64
N GLY A 599 34.41 8.37 -11.23
CA GLY A 599 33.88 7.19 -10.56
C GLY A 599 32.55 7.48 -9.83
N PRO A 600 32.09 6.53 -8.97
CA PRO A 600 30.84 6.69 -8.23
C PRO A 600 30.94 7.89 -7.29
N LYS A 601 29.90 8.72 -7.27
CA LYS A 601 29.78 9.91 -6.39
C LYS A 601 28.40 9.96 -5.79
N THR A 602 28.30 10.54 -4.60
CA THR A 602 27.00 10.77 -3.96
C THR A 602 26.39 12.06 -4.49
N PHE A 603 25.06 12.07 -4.67
CA PHE A 603 24.30 13.26 -5.01
C PHE A 603 22.98 13.28 -4.25
N ILE A 604 22.35 14.45 -4.18
CA ILE A 604 21.01 14.62 -3.60
C ILE A 604 20.00 14.68 -4.74
N GLU A 605 19.12 13.67 -4.80
CA GLU A 605 18.01 13.65 -5.75
C GLU A 605 16.97 14.72 -5.35
N GLN A 606 16.90 15.83 -6.11
CA GLN A 606 16.16 17.02 -5.74
C GLN A 606 14.64 16.83 -5.83
N GLY A 607 14.15 15.96 -6.71
CA GLY A 607 12.73 15.68 -6.90
C GLY A 607 12.08 15.00 -5.68
N SER A 608 12.81 14.18 -4.95
CA SER A 608 12.36 13.49 -3.74
C SER A 608 12.80 14.17 -2.44
N CYS A 609 13.79 15.08 -2.47
CA CYS A 609 14.30 15.76 -1.29
C CYS A 609 13.22 16.60 -0.60
N ASN A 610 13.07 16.43 0.71
CA ASN A 610 12.12 17.17 1.55
C ASN A 610 12.76 18.30 2.36
N LEU A 611 14.05 18.58 2.14
CA LEU A 611 14.79 19.70 2.73
C LEU A 611 14.80 19.69 4.28
N ASP A 612 14.94 18.51 4.88
CA ASP A 612 15.12 18.36 6.33
C ASP A 612 16.58 18.57 6.77
N ALA A 613 17.49 18.62 5.79
CA ALA A 613 18.92 18.89 5.94
C ALA A 613 19.69 17.94 6.89
N SER A 614 19.12 16.81 7.30
CA SER A 614 19.80 15.82 8.17
C SER A 614 21.10 15.25 7.55
N CYS A 615 21.21 15.24 6.22
CA CYS A 615 22.43 14.84 5.53
C CYS A 615 23.63 15.79 5.77
N LEU A 616 23.37 17.00 6.25
CA LEU A 616 24.42 17.99 6.62
C LEU A 616 24.95 17.79 8.04
N GLU A 617 24.35 16.91 8.85
CA GLU A 617 24.79 16.62 10.23
C GLU A 617 26.13 15.85 10.27
N GLY A 618 26.57 15.26 9.12
CA GLY A 618 27.89 14.70 8.94
C GLY A 618 28.97 15.77 8.73
N ASP A 619 30.20 15.47 9.09
CA ASP A 619 31.36 16.39 8.92
C ASP A 619 31.99 16.22 7.52
N CYS A 620 31.27 16.60 6.48
CA CYS A 620 31.64 16.40 5.08
C CYS A 620 31.83 17.72 4.33
N PRO A 621 33.04 17.99 3.78
CA PRO A 621 33.36 19.25 3.06
C PRO A 621 32.74 19.30 1.65
N SER A 622 32.12 18.22 1.16
CA SER A 622 31.56 18.15 -0.21
C SER A 622 30.24 18.89 -0.36
N PHE A 623 29.55 19.18 0.74
CA PHE A 623 28.22 19.79 0.69
C PHE A 623 28.26 21.27 0.30
N ILE A 624 27.31 21.65 -0.53
CA ILE A 624 27.07 23.03 -0.96
C ILE A 624 25.59 23.33 -0.71
N THR A 625 25.32 24.41 0.02
CA THR A 625 23.97 24.95 0.17
C THR A 625 23.81 26.12 -0.80
N VAL A 626 22.82 26.07 -1.68
CA VAL A 626 22.52 27.09 -2.66
C VAL A 626 21.19 27.76 -2.28
N THR A 627 21.20 29.07 -2.07
CA THR A 627 19.98 29.84 -1.85
C THR A 627 19.30 30.10 -3.20
N THR A 628 18.06 29.69 -3.30
CA THR A 628 17.23 29.89 -4.49
C THR A 628 16.40 31.16 -4.31
N LYS A 629 16.37 32.03 -5.30
CA LYS A 629 15.38 33.12 -5.30
C LYS A 629 14.00 32.50 -5.52
N PRO A 630 12.94 33.02 -4.87
CA PRO A 630 11.60 32.64 -5.27
C PRO A 630 11.46 32.85 -6.78
N GLU A 631 11.17 31.80 -7.51
CA GLU A 631 10.77 31.98 -8.90
C GLU A 631 9.49 32.82 -8.86
N GLU A 632 9.54 34.04 -9.38
CA GLU A 632 8.36 34.71 -9.85
C GLU A 632 7.70 33.74 -10.80
N SER A 633 6.50 33.28 -10.46
CA SER A 633 5.80 32.19 -11.18
C SER A 633 5.39 32.66 -12.58
N ASP A 634 6.35 32.86 -13.46
CA ASP A 634 6.13 32.77 -14.90
C ASP A 634 5.94 31.31 -15.31
N GLN A 635 4.93 30.67 -14.69
CA GLN A 635 4.50 29.31 -15.08
C GLN A 635 3.77 29.27 -16.42
N SER A 636 3.73 30.35 -17.17
CA SER A 636 2.94 30.42 -18.42
C SER A 636 3.72 30.23 -19.70
N ASP A 637 5.06 30.40 -19.77
CA ASP A 637 5.68 30.58 -21.10
C ASP A 637 6.92 29.71 -21.43
N SER A 638 7.40 28.84 -20.54
CA SER A 638 8.52 27.93 -20.89
C SER A 638 8.12 26.50 -21.20
N MET A 639 6.84 26.11 -21.12
CA MET A 639 6.37 24.95 -21.87
C MET A 639 6.43 25.35 -23.36
N GLN A 640 7.59 25.11 -23.99
CA GLN A 640 7.66 25.13 -25.44
C GLN A 640 6.44 24.38 -25.95
N SER A 641 5.63 25.01 -26.78
CA SER A 641 4.54 24.38 -27.51
C SER A 641 5.20 23.26 -28.34
N ASN A 642 5.40 22.11 -27.70
CA ASN A 642 5.97 20.95 -28.34
C ASN A 642 4.97 20.53 -29.40
N ASN A 643 5.28 20.91 -30.65
CA ASN A 643 4.49 20.54 -31.79
C ASN A 643 4.74 19.04 -32.05
N PHE A 644 3.97 18.17 -31.33
CA PHE A 644 4.04 16.73 -31.54
C PHE A 644 3.59 16.32 -32.96
N GLY A 645 3.05 17.25 -33.78
CA GLY A 645 2.29 16.89 -34.95
C GLY A 645 1.04 16.09 -34.62
N ASP A 646 0.34 15.61 -35.62
CA ASP A 646 -0.75 14.65 -35.46
C ASP A 646 -0.12 13.27 -35.21
N LEU A 647 -0.08 12.83 -33.93
CA LEU A 647 0.38 11.49 -33.61
C LEU A 647 -0.61 10.46 -34.16
N PRO A 648 -0.16 9.44 -34.91
CA PRO A 648 -1.05 8.45 -35.48
C PRO A 648 -1.72 7.62 -34.39
N VAL A 649 -2.91 7.11 -34.67
CA VAL A 649 -3.53 6.06 -33.84
C VAL A 649 -2.70 4.78 -33.89
N PRO A 650 -2.74 3.91 -32.88
CA PRO A 650 -2.04 2.62 -32.91
C PRO A 650 -2.44 1.80 -34.14
N GLU A 651 -1.47 1.29 -34.90
CA GLU A 651 -1.73 0.50 -36.11
C GLU A 651 -2.40 -0.85 -35.82
N LYS A 652 -2.09 -1.44 -34.67
CA LYS A 652 -2.57 -2.73 -34.22
C LYS A 652 -3.03 -2.68 -32.77
N ILE A 653 -4.21 -3.21 -32.48
CA ILE A 653 -4.66 -3.42 -31.11
C ILE A 653 -4.55 -4.91 -30.78
N PHE A 654 -3.69 -5.25 -29.83
CA PHE A 654 -3.40 -6.65 -29.46
C PHE A 654 -4.56 -7.32 -28.75
N PHE A 655 -5.27 -6.59 -27.88
CA PHE A 655 -6.32 -7.14 -27.01
C PHE A 655 -7.62 -6.31 -27.13
N PRO A 656 -8.33 -6.34 -28.24
CA PRO A 656 -9.40 -5.35 -28.54
C PRO A 656 -10.64 -5.47 -27.65
N ASN A 657 -10.95 -6.67 -27.12
CA ASN A 657 -12.21 -6.90 -26.40
C ASN A 657 -12.03 -7.14 -24.89
N ALA A 658 -10.85 -7.57 -24.47
CA ALA A 658 -10.54 -7.87 -23.09
C ALA A 658 -9.05 -7.72 -22.82
N LEU A 659 -8.69 -7.29 -21.62
CA LEU A 659 -7.29 -7.11 -21.19
C LEU A 659 -7.15 -7.44 -19.72
N ASP A 660 -6.23 -8.31 -19.39
CA ASP A 660 -5.78 -8.60 -18.03
C ASP A 660 -4.37 -7.98 -17.84
N LEU A 661 -4.30 -6.87 -17.12
CA LEU A 661 -3.10 -6.02 -16.99
C LEU A 661 -2.61 -5.98 -15.55
N ARG A 662 -1.29 -6.13 -15.35
CA ARG A 662 -0.59 -5.80 -14.10
C ARG A 662 0.27 -4.57 -14.26
N MET A 663 0.07 -3.57 -13.41
CA MET A 663 0.99 -2.46 -13.20
C MET A 663 1.87 -2.74 -12.00
N ALA A 664 3.19 -2.54 -12.13
CA ALA A 664 4.16 -2.81 -11.08
C ALA A 664 5.14 -1.65 -10.94
N GLY A 665 5.31 -1.13 -9.73
CA GLY A 665 6.19 0.02 -9.51
C GLY A 665 6.48 0.31 -8.04
N ILE A 666 6.97 1.52 -7.77
CA ILE A 666 7.40 1.96 -6.43
C ILE A 666 6.26 2.69 -5.73
N GLY A 667 6.06 2.39 -4.46
CA GLY A 667 5.08 3.07 -3.62
C GLY A 667 5.36 4.58 -3.47
N GLY A 668 4.33 5.38 -3.69
CA GLY A 668 4.42 6.84 -3.64
C GLY A 668 4.81 7.52 -4.96
N THR A 669 5.08 6.78 -6.03
CA THR A 669 5.44 7.33 -7.36
C THR A 669 4.25 7.51 -8.32
N GLY A 670 3.03 7.18 -7.90
CA GLY A 670 1.83 7.39 -8.71
C GLY A 670 1.30 6.16 -9.46
N VAL A 671 1.70 4.95 -9.10
CA VAL A 671 1.18 3.68 -9.69
C VAL A 671 -0.35 3.65 -9.63
N VAL A 672 -0.94 3.86 -8.45
CA VAL A 672 -2.40 3.88 -8.23
C VAL A 672 -3.09 4.98 -9.04
N THR A 673 -2.49 6.17 -9.12
CA THR A 673 -3.03 7.28 -9.93
C THR A 673 -3.10 6.90 -11.42
N THR A 674 -2.06 6.26 -11.94
CA THR A 674 -2.03 5.78 -13.34
C THR A 674 -3.07 4.69 -13.56
N ALA A 675 -3.24 3.77 -12.60
CA ALA A 675 -4.27 2.74 -12.63
C ALA A 675 -5.70 3.33 -12.67
N GLN A 676 -5.96 4.37 -11.86
CA GLN A 676 -7.24 5.09 -11.84
C GLN A 676 -7.50 5.83 -13.15
N ILE A 677 -6.49 6.50 -13.72
CA ILE A 677 -6.60 7.18 -15.02
C ILE A 677 -6.96 6.17 -16.11
N LEU A 678 -6.24 5.03 -16.17
CA LEU A 678 -6.55 3.99 -17.17
C LEU A 678 -7.94 3.38 -16.96
N SER A 679 -8.34 3.12 -15.73
CA SER A 679 -9.67 2.59 -15.42
C SER A 679 -10.77 3.55 -15.84
N THR A 680 -10.59 4.85 -15.63
CA THR A 680 -11.53 5.89 -16.07
C THR A 680 -11.58 5.96 -17.59
N ALA A 681 -10.44 5.96 -18.27
CA ALA A 681 -10.36 5.97 -19.71
C ALA A 681 -11.04 4.75 -20.35
N ALA A 682 -10.81 3.56 -19.78
CA ALA A 682 -11.46 2.33 -20.24
C ALA A 682 -13.00 2.37 -20.05
N MET A 683 -13.47 2.93 -18.95
CA MET A 683 -14.91 3.15 -18.72
C MET A 683 -15.49 4.11 -19.76
N LEU A 684 -14.79 5.20 -20.09
CA LEU A 684 -15.23 6.15 -21.14
C LEU A 684 -15.34 5.47 -22.52
N ASP A 685 -14.46 4.52 -22.82
CA ASP A 685 -14.49 3.70 -24.03
C ASP A 685 -15.47 2.52 -23.98
N GLY A 686 -16.28 2.42 -22.92
CA GLY A 686 -17.34 1.42 -22.78
C GLY A 686 -16.85 0.04 -22.33
N PHE A 687 -15.72 -0.06 -21.67
CA PHE A 687 -15.28 -1.30 -21.02
C PHE A 687 -15.88 -1.44 -19.62
N GLU A 688 -16.26 -2.66 -19.26
CA GLU A 688 -16.40 -3.05 -17.86
C GLU A 688 -15.01 -3.17 -17.22
N VAL A 689 -14.83 -2.51 -16.09
CA VAL A 689 -13.53 -2.44 -15.40
C VAL A 689 -13.62 -3.13 -14.04
N ARG A 690 -12.60 -3.90 -13.71
CA ARG A 690 -12.33 -4.44 -12.38
C ARG A 690 -10.87 -4.15 -12.03
N GLY A 691 -10.65 -3.38 -10.98
CA GLY A 691 -9.30 -3.00 -10.52
C GLY A 691 -9.05 -3.40 -9.08
N LEU A 692 -7.76 -3.58 -8.74
CA LEU A 692 -7.30 -3.80 -7.37
C LEU A 692 -5.92 -3.18 -7.16
N ASP A 693 -5.83 -2.27 -6.19
CA ASP A 693 -4.58 -1.63 -5.78
C ASP A 693 -4.01 -2.28 -4.52
N GLN A 694 -2.88 -2.97 -4.64
CA GLN A 694 -2.22 -3.64 -3.52
C GLN A 694 -1.07 -2.77 -3.00
N THR A 695 -1.34 -1.93 -2.01
CA THR A 695 -0.37 -0.96 -1.48
C THR A 695 0.15 -1.32 -0.08
N GLY A 696 -0.67 -1.35 0.94
CA GLY A 696 -0.28 -1.61 2.32
C GLY A 696 0.90 -0.74 2.80
N LEU A 697 1.84 -1.32 3.53
CA LEU A 697 3.11 -0.68 3.91
C LEU A 697 3.96 -0.28 2.69
N SER A 698 3.80 -0.97 1.58
CA SER A 698 4.55 -0.73 0.33
C SER A 698 4.33 0.66 -0.27
N GLN A 699 3.28 1.39 0.12
CA GLN A 699 3.11 2.81 -0.24
C GLN A 699 4.31 3.71 0.17
N LYS A 700 5.19 3.23 1.04
CA LYS A 700 6.42 3.90 1.49
C LYS A 700 7.63 3.28 0.79
N ALA A 701 7.87 3.65 -0.47
CA ALA A 701 8.98 3.19 -1.32
C ALA A 701 9.09 1.67 -1.55
N GLY A 702 8.14 0.88 -1.09
CA GLY A 702 8.06 -0.56 -1.33
C GLY A 702 7.44 -0.91 -2.69
N PRO A 703 7.33 -2.20 -3.02
CA PRO A 703 6.69 -2.63 -4.26
C PRO A 703 5.17 -2.44 -4.19
N VAL A 704 4.60 -1.74 -5.17
CA VAL A 704 3.15 -1.56 -5.35
C VAL A 704 2.73 -2.22 -6.65
N VAL A 705 1.61 -2.93 -6.58
CA VAL A 705 1.01 -3.62 -7.71
C VAL A 705 -0.45 -3.19 -7.83
N SER A 706 -0.87 -2.85 -9.06
CA SER A 706 -2.26 -2.63 -9.42
C SER A 706 -2.64 -3.59 -10.54
N ASP A 707 -3.67 -4.41 -10.30
CA ASP A 707 -4.25 -5.29 -11.30
C ASP A 707 -5.48 -4.61 -11.90
N ILE A 708 -5.60 -4.62 -13.23
CA ILE A 708 -6.75 -4.07 -13.97
C ILE A 708 -7.24 -5.12 -14.96
N ARG A 709 -8.52 -5.39 -14.96
CA ARG A 709 -9.17 -6.33 -15.86
C ARG A 709 -10.28 -5.62 -16.62
N LEU A 710 -10.16 -5.57 -17.93
CA LEU A 710 -11.08 -4.93 -18.84
C LEU A 710 -11.85 -5.96 -19.66
N SER A 711 -13.12 -5.71 -19.94
CA SER A 711 -13.94 -6.53 -20.84
C SER A 711 -15.04 -5.72 -21.48
N ARG A 712 -15.33 -5.99 -22.78
CA ARG A 712 -16.49 -5.43 -23.49
C ARG A 712 -17.72 -6.32 -23.45
N ASP A 713 -17.51 -7.64 -23.43
CA ASP A 713 -18.60 -8.60 -23.65
C ASP A 713 -19.18 -9.15 -22.35
N LEU A 714 -18.34 -9.51 -21.39
CA LEU A 714 -18.74 -10.12 -20.12
C LEU A 714 -17.94 -9.51 -18.96
N PRO A 715 -18.61 -9.14 -17.85
CA PRO A 715 -17.92 -8.68 -16.66
C PRO A 715 -16.95 -9.75 -16.15
N ARG A 716 -15.73 -9.34 -15.80
CA ARG A 716 -14.80 -10.25 -15.13
C ARG A 716 -15.33 -10.60 -13.74
N SER A 717 -15.21 -11.85 -13.33
CA SER A 717 -15.70 -12.33 -12.03
C SER A 717 -14.89 -11.83 -10.85
N SER A 718 -13.58 -11.57 -11.05
CA SER A 718 -12.65 -11.17 -9.99
C SER A 718 -11.80 -9.98 -10.44
N ASN A 719 -11.31 -9.20 -9.48
CA ASN A 719 -10.33 -8.13 -9.68
C ASN A 719 -8.87 -8.60 -9.45
N LEU A 720 -8.65 -9.87 -9.13
CA LEU A 720 -7.32 -10.50 -9.01
C LEU A 720 -6.96 -11.23 -10.30
N LEU A 721 -5.68 -11.23 -10.64
CA LEU A 721 -5.12 -12.07 -11.69
C LEU A 721 -4.73 -13.45 -11.14
N THR A 722 -4.95 -14.49 -11.94
CA THR A 722 -4.42 -15.83 -11.66
C THR A 722 -3.01 -16.01 -12.21
N ASP A 723 -2.34 -17.10 -11.83
CA ASP A 723 -1.05 -17.45 -12.38
C ASP A 723 -1.14 -17.60 -13.90
N ALA A 724 -0.16 -17.05 -14.62
CA ALA A 724 -0.09 -17.10 -16.08
C ALA A 724 -1.34 -16.56 -16.83
N SER A 725 -2.00 -15.54 -16.30
CA SER A 725 -3.20 -14.95 -16.91
C SER A 725 -3.02 -13.54 -17.47
N ALA A 726 -1.94 -12.85 -17.13
CA ALA A 726 -1.75 -11.47 -17.59
C ALA A 726 -1.47 -11.42 -19.10
N ASP A 727 -2.14 -10.48 -19.78
CA ASP A 727 -1.85 -10.13 -21.17
C ASP A 727 -0.71 -9.11 -21.24
N VAL A 728 -0.68 -8.17 -20.29
CA VAL A 728 0.32 -7.10 -20.25
C VAL A 728 0.85 -6.92 -18.82
N ILE A 729 2.15 -6.68 -18.71
CA ILE A 729 2.79 -6.13 -17.50
C ILE A 729 3.34 -4.75 -17.84
N LEU A 730 2.85 -3.72 -17.16
CA LEU A 730 3.36 -2.36 -17.25
C LEU A 730 4.23 -2.08 -16.02
N ALA A 731 5.53 -2.20 -16.19
CA ALA A 731 6.51 -2.09 -15.11
C ALA A 731 7.11 -0.68 -15.05
N PHE A 732 6.61 0.16 -14.15
CA PHE A 732 7.17 1.49 -13.89
C PHE A 732 8.55 1.43 -13.20
N ASP A 733 8.87 0.27 -12.65
CA ASP A 733 10.17 -0.08 -12.10
C ASP A 733 10.50 -1.53 -12.48
N LEU A 734 11.58 -1.70 -13.23
CA LEU A 734 11.94 -3.02 -13.75
C LEU A 734 12.31 -4.02 -12.63
N LEU A 735 12.85 -3.53 -11.50
CA LEU A 735 13.15 -4.39 -10.35
C LEU A 735 11.88 -5.01 -9.75
N VAL A 736 10.79 -4.24 -9.66
CA VAL A 736 9.47 -4.77 -9.25
C VAL A 736 8.86 -5.62 -10.34
N GLY A 737 8.96 -5.20 -11.61
CA GLY A 737 8.44 -5.96 -12.76
C GLY A 737 9.09 -7.34 -12.92
N ALA A 738 10.39 -7.46 -12.65
CA ALA A 738 11.14 -8.72 -12.70
C ALA A 738 11.08 -9.53 -11.39
N SER A 739 10.33 -9.09 -10.38
CA SER A 739 10.12 -9.84 -9.13
C SER A 739 9.29 -11.11 -9.37
N GLU A 740 9.44 -12.10 -8.49
CA GLU A 740 8.65 -13.34 -8.55
C GLU A 740 7.14 -13.05 -8.54
N SER A 741 6.68 -12.13 -7.69
CA SER A 741 5.27 -11.78 -7.56
C SER A 741 4.68 -11.17 -8.85
N SER A 742 5.47 -10.40 -9.60
CA SER A 742 5.03 -9.83 -10.87
C SER A 742 5.09 -10.86 -12.01
N LEU A 743 6.15 -11.67 -12.05
CA LEU A 743 6.31 -12.69 -13.10
C LEU A 743 5.38 -13.89 -12.95
N LYS A 744 4.84 -14.12 -11.75
CA LYS A 744 3.90 -15.22 -11.48
C LYS A 744 2.64 -15.14 -12.35
N VAL A 745 2.14 -13.94 -12.63
CA VAL A 745 0.96 -13.76 -13.49
C VAL A 745 1.29 -13.73 -14.98
N ALA A 746 2.56 -13.61 -15.36
CA ALA A 746 2.98 -13.60 -16.75
C ALA A 746 2.83 -14.98 -17.41
N LYS A 747 2.49 -15.02 -18.69
CA LYS A 747 2.38 -16.21 -19.51
C LYS A 747 3.47 -16.18 -20.57
N PRO A 748 4.42 -17.13 -20.55
CA PRO A 748 5.52 -17.18 -21.53
C PRO A 748 5.03 -17.16 -22.98
N GLY A 749 5.67 -16.34 -23.81
CA GLY A 749 5.33 -16.19 -25.24
C GLY A 749 4.01 -15.45 -25.52
N HIS A 750 3.31 -14.98 -24.49
CA HIS A 750 2.03 -14.25 -24.61
C HIS A 750 2.08 -12.86 -23.97
N THR A 751 2.43 -12.80 -22.69
CA THR A 751 2.42 -11.54 -21.94
C THR A 751 3.41 -10.53 -22.52
N VAL A 752 2.97 -9.33 -22.83
CA VAL A 752 3.84 -8.23 -23.29
C VAL A 752 4.31 -7.42 -22.08
N LEU A 753 5.61 -7.22 -21.97
CA LEU A 753 6.20 -6.35 -20.92
C LEU A 753 6.55 -4.99 -21.50
N ILE A 754 6.01 -3.93 -20.90
CA ILE A 754 6.43 -2.54 -21.15
C ILE A 754 7.07 -2.04 -19.86
N ALA A 755 8.36 -1.74 -19.87
CA ALA A 755 9.11 -1.47 -18.65
C ALA A 755 9.94 -0.18 -18.72
N SER A 756 9.97 0.56 -17.61
CA SER A 756 10.99 1.58 -17.38
C SER A 756 12.25 0.92 -16.85
N ASP A 757 13.36 1.10 -17.57
CA ASP A 757 14.68 0.61 -17.21
C ASP A 757 15.52 1.64 -16.43
N SER A 758 14.93 2.79 -16.11
CA SER A 758 15.58 3.82 -15.29
C SER A 758 15.95 3.25 -13.90
N PRO A 759 17.22 3.29 -13.50
CA PRO A 759 17.64 2.75 -12.21
C PRO A 759 17.12 3.62 -11.07
N THR A 760 16.43 3.02 -10.11
CA THR A 760 16.01 3.71 -8.89
C THR A 760 16.54 2.95 -7.68
N PRO A 761 17.39 3.55 -6.84
CA PRO A 761 17.96 2.90 -5.66
C PRO A 761 16.89 2.41 -4.67
N THR A 762 17.22 1.37 -3.90
CA THR A 762 16.37 0.83 -2.84
C THR A 762 16.78 1.39 -1.47
N GLY A 763 15.90 1.26 -0.47
CA GLY A 763 16.21 1.67 0.89
C GLY A 763 17.45 0.96 1.47
N SER A 764 17.65 -0.31 1.15
CA SER A 764 18.81 -1.09 1.61
C SER A 764 20.15 -0.63 1.05
N MET A 765 20.15 0.26 0.06
CA MET A 765 21.38 0.84 -0.54
C MET A 765 21.79 2.15 0.14
N VAL A 766 20.90 2.76 0.92
CA VAL A 766 21.22 4.01 1.64
C VAL A 766 22.35 3.77 2.63
N GLY A 767 23.39 4.58 2.55
CA GLY A 767 24.62 4.42 3.36
C GLY A 767 25.53 3.24 3.01
N LYS A 768 25.16 2.44 1.98
CA LYS A 768 25.94 1.26 1.55
C LYS A 768 26.40 1.41 0.10
N PRO A 769 27.50 2.17 -0.16
CA PRO A 769 27.97 2.49 -1.51
C PRO A 769 28.36 1.26 -2.33
N ASP A 770 28.74 0.17 -1.68
CA ASP A 770 29.14 -1.09 -2.34
C ASP A 770 27.93 -1.92 -2.83
N THR A 771 26.73 -1.58 -2.42
CA THR A 771 25.53 -2.29 -2.85
C THR A 771 25.03 -1.72 -4.17
N GLN A 772 25.09 -2.51 -5.23
CA GLN A 772 24.64 -2.10 -6.57
C GLN A 772 23.30 -2.74 -6.95
N LEU A 773 22.52 -2.03 -7.75
CA LEU A 773 21.34 -2.60 -8.39
C LEU A 773 21.76 -3.74 -9.34
N PRO A 774 20.92 -4.76 -9.51
CA PRO A 774 21.13 -5.74 -10.57
C PRO A 774 21.22 -5.05 -11.93
N ASP A 775 22.06 -5.60 -12.80
CA ASP A 775 22.18 -5.09 -14.18
C ASP A 775 20.82 -5.13 -14.89
N VAL A 776 20.51 -4.04 -15.60
CA VAL A 776 19.24 -3.91 -16.35
C VAL A 776 19.08 -5.04 -17.36
N THR A 777 20.17 -5.46 -18.01
CA THR A 777 20.18 -6.56 -18.98
C THR A 777 19.83 -7.90 -18.34
N ASP A 778 20.29 -8.14 -17.12
CA ASP A 778 19.98 -9.36 -16.37
C ASP A 778 18.51 -9.37 -15.92
N LEU A 779 17.98 -8.22 -15.46
CA LEU A 779 16.57 -8.08 -15.13
C LEU A 779 15.68 -8.26 -16.35
N ALA A 780 16.04 -7.65 -17.47
CA ALA A 780 15.33 -7.80 -18.74
C ALA A 780 15.32 -9.24 -19.22
N ARG A 781 16.49 -9.91 -19.21
CA ARG A 781 16.61 -11.35 -19.58
C ARG A 781 15.76 -12.23 -18.65
N ARG A 782 15.76 -11.94 -17.33
CA ARG A 782 14.91 -12.63 -16.37
C ARG A 782 13.43 -12.49 -16.70
N ALA A 783 12.97 -11.30 -17.03
CA ALA A 783 11.58 -11.03 -17.38
C ALA A 783 11.19 -11.63 -18.73
N SER A 784 12.06 -11.52 -19.75
CA SER A 784 11.84 -12.07 -21.09
C SER A 784 11.59 -13.59 -21.10
N PHE A 785 12.17 -14.31 -20.15
CA PHE A 785 11.92 -15.77 -20.04
C PHE A 785 10.45 -16.10 -19.73
N PHE A 786 9.70 -15.18 -19.10
CA PHE A 786 8.30 -15.36 -18.71
C PHE A 786 7.32 -14.55 -19.58
N THR A 787 7.82 -13.76 -20.51
CA THR A 787 7.00 -12.86 -21.34
C THR A 787 7.20 -13.14 -22.83
N ASN A 788 6.62 -12.35 -23.72
CA ASN A 788 6.86 -12.40 -25.15
C ASN A 788 8.03 -11.48 -25.49
N GLU A 789 9.24 -12.04 -25.53
CA GLU A 789 10.49 -11.30 -25.71
C GLU A 789 10.50 -10.38 -26.93
N GLU A 790 9.90 -10.82 -28.05
CA GLU A 790 9.87 -10.07 -29.32
C GLU A 790 9.00 -8.80 -29.23
N GLU A 791 8.00 -8.77 -28.37
CA GLU A 791 7.07 -7.66 -28.21
C GLU A 791 7.39 -6.79 -26.99
N ASN A 792 8.34 -7.18 -26.13
CA ASN A 792 8.74 -6.40 -24.97
C ASN A 792 9.35 -5.05 -25.36
N VAL A 793 9.09 -4.03 -24.51
CA VAL A 793 9.63 -2.66 -24.71
C VAL A 793 10.29 -2.20 -23.41
N TYR A 794 11.50 -1.68 -23.53
CA TYR A 794 12.27 -1.09 -22.45
C TYR A 794 12.59 0.36 -22.78
N VAL A 795 12.40 1.28 -21.83
CA VAL A 795 12.60 2.73 -22.06
C VAL A 795 13.01 3.42 -20.76
N SER A 796 13.95 4.33 -20.83
CA SER A 796 14.41 5.12 -19.67
C SER A 796 13.43 6.25 -19.33
N ALA A 797 12.19 5.89 -18.96
CA ALA A 797 11.07 6.81 -18.82
C ALA A 797 11.32 7.93 -17.80
N ALA A 798 11.97 7.64 -16.66
CA ALA A 798 12.27 8.65 -15.64
C ALA A 798 13.29 9.68 -16.17
N SER A 799 14.37 9.21 -16.78
CA SER A 799 15.41 10.09 -17.36
C SER A 799 14.84 10.99 -18.45
N ILE A 800 13.98 10.42 -19.32
CA ILE A 800 13.28 11.15 -20.36
C ILE A 800 12.39 12.26 -19.78
N CYS A 801 11.57 11.94 -18.77
CA CYS A 801 10.72 12.95 -18.15
C CYS A 801 11.51 14.01 -17.38
N GLU A 802 12.63 13.66 -16.77
CA GLU A 802 13.50 14.61 -16.08
C GLU A 802 14.05 15.66 -17.04
N GLU A 803 14.52 15.24 -18.21
CA GLU A 803 15.06 16.12 -19.25
C GLU A 803 13.97 17.00 -19.91
N LEU A 804 12.81 16.42 -20.26
CA LEU A 804 11.76 17.13 -21.00
C LEU A 804 10.78 17.92 -20.14
N LEU A 805 10.50 17.43 -18.93
CA LEU A 805 9.45 17.95 -18.05
C LEU A 805 10.01 18.50 -16.74
N GLY A 806 11.34 18.42 -16.56
CA GLY A 806 12.05 18.94 -15.39
C GLY A 806 11.99 18.07 -14.14
N ASP A 807 11.25 16.94 -14.15
CA ASP A 807 11.27 15.95 -13.09
C ASP A 807 10.72 14.57 -13.56
N ALA A 808 11.05 13.51 -12.84
CA ALA A 808 10.64 12.14 -13.13
C ALA A 808 9.21 11.79 -12.67
N THR A 809 8.45 12.70 -12.08
CA THR A 809 7.16 12.36 -11.42
C THR A 809 6.07 11.90 -12.39
N SER A 810 6.17 12.25 -13.68
CA SER A 810 5.22 11.85 -14.73
C SER A 810 5.68 10.64 -15.56
N ALA A 811 6.76 9.95 -15.16
CA ALA A 811 7.31 8.81 -15.89
C ALA A 811 6.30 7.66 -16.07
N ASN A 812 5.41 7.45 -15.10
CA ASN A 812 4.37 6.42 -15.19
C ASN A 812 3.35 6.74 -16.28
N ILE A 813 2.96 8.01 -16.42
CA ILE A 813 2.04 8.47 -17.47
C ILE A 813 2.72 8.45 -18.85
N PHE A 814 4.02 8.75 -18.92
CA PHE A 814 4.81 8.55 -20.14
C PHE A 814 4.77 7.08 -20.57
N LEU A 815 5.02 6.15 -19.65
CA LEU A 815 5.02 4.72 -19.97
C LEU A 815 3.62 4.22 -20.38
N LEU A 816 2.55 4.80 -19.81
CA LEU A 816 1.17 4.57 -20.27
C LEU A 816 1.01 5.01 -21.73
N GLY A 817 1.58 6.15 -22.12
CA GLY A 817 1.59 6.63 -23.50
C GLY A 817 2.32 5.67 -24.46
N VAL A 818 3.45 5.11 -24.03
CA VAL A 818 4.18 4.06 -24.77
C VAL A 818 3.29 2.83 -24.99
N ALA A 819 2.64 2.36 -23.94
CA ALA A 819 1.79 1.16 -23.98
C ALA A 819 0.54 1.35 -24.86
N VAL A 820 -0.10 2.52 -24.80
CA VAL A 820 -1.23 2.87 -25.67
C VAL A 820 -0.78 2.92 -27.13
N GLN A 821 0.33 3.60 -27.44
CA GLN A 821 0.81 3.71 -28.82
C GLN A 821 1.33 2.38 -29.38
N LYS A 822 1.89 1.50 -28.55
CA LYS A 822 2.24 0.12 -28.93
C LYS A 822 0.97 -0.69 -29.30
N GLY A 823 -0.20 -0.26 -28.84
CA GLY A 823 -1.48 -0.94 -29.07
C GLY A 823 -1.73 -2.13 -28.13
N VAL A 824 -1.00 -2.26 -27.03
CA VAL A 824 -1.24 -3.31 -26.02
C VAL A 824 -2.34 -2.94 -25.04
N ILE A 825 -2.74 -1.68 -24.98
CA ILE A 825 -3.87 -1.19 -24.20
C ILE A 825 -4.97 -0.76 -25.16
N PRO A 826 -6.19 -1.37 -25.11
CA PRO A 826 -7.25 -1.15 -26.10
C PRO A 826 -8.12 0.09 -25.80
N VAL A 827 -7.51 1.15 -25.30
CA VAL A 827 -8.18 2.40 -24.92
C VAL A 827 -7.74 3.52 -25.87
N SER A 828 -8.69 4.37 -26.28
CA SER A 828 -8.38 5.49 -27.18
C SER A 828 -7.49 6.52 -26.49
N PRO A 829 -6.56 7.14 -27.22
CA PRO A 829 -5.74 8.23 -26.68
C PRO A 829 -6.58 9.39 -26.12
N GLU A 830 -7.68 9.70 -26.76
CA GLU A 830 -8.60 10.78 -26.40
C GLU A 830 -9.25 10.51 -25.04
N SER A 831 -9.66 9.28 -24.77
CA SER A 831 -10.22 8.89 -23.48
C SER A 831 -9.18 8.92 -22.37
N VAL A 832 -7.91 8.63 -22.65
CA VAL A 832 -6.82 8.79 -21.67
C VAL A 832 -6.58 10.26 -21.37
N GLU A 833 -6.56 11.14 -22.37
CA GLU A 833 -6.41 12.59 -22.18
C GLU A 833 -7.57 13.16 -21.36
N GLU A 834 -8.82 12.74 -21.63
CA GLU A 834 -9.99 13.11 -20.83
C GLU A 834 -9.90 12.60 -19.40
N ALA A 835 -9.48 11.36 -19.19
CA ALA A 835 -9.29 10.79 -17.86
C ALA A 835 -8.19 11.51 -17.05
N ILE A 836 -7.11 11.96 -17.69
CA ILE A 836 -6.08 12.82 -17.07
C ILE A 836 -6.70 14.16 -16.63
N ALA A 837 -7.53 14.78 -17.48
CA ALA A 837 -8.22 16.02 -17.15
C ALA A 837 -9.20 15.84 -15.97
N LEU A 838 -9.97 14.75 -15.95
CA LEU A 838 -10.92 14.41 -14.86
C LEU A 838 -10.19 14.13 -13.55
N ASN A 839 -9.01 13.51 -13.58
CA ASN A 839 -8.20 13.26 -12.39
C ASN A 839 -7.73 14.55 -11.70
N GLY A 840 -7.50 15.63 -12.48
CA GLY A 840 -7.21 16.97 -11.96
C GLY A 840 -5.79 17.18 -11.38
N VAL A 841 -4.94 16.15 -11.36
CA VAL A 841 -3.59 16.25 -10.79
C VAL A 841 -2.56 16.57 -11.88
N SER A 842 -1.88 17.71 -11.77
CA SER A 842 -0.82 18.16 -12.70
C SER A 842 -1.20 17.94 -14.18
N VAL A 843 -2.42 18.33 -14.55
CA VAL A 843 -3.08 17.96 -15.82
C VAL A 843 -2.19 18.22 -17.04
N GLN A 844 -1.68 19.46 -17.19
CA GLN A 844 -0.88 19.82 -18.37
C GLN A 844 0.42 19.02 -18.48
N LYS A 845 1.07 18.79 -17.34
CA LYS A 845 2.31 18.01 -17.28
C LYS A 845 2.06 16.53 -17.63
N ASN A 846 0.99 15.95 -17.11
CA ASN A 846 0.62 14.57 -17.40
C ASN A 846 0.16 14.39 -18.86
N LEU A 847 -0.58 15.36 -19.43
CA LEU A 847 -0.91 15.36 -20.86
C LEU A 847 0.35 15.41 -21.74
N SER A 848 1.33 16.25 -21.39
CA SER A 848 2.61 16.33 -22.09
C SER A 848 3.38 15.00 -21.98
N ALA A 849 3.46 14.43 -20.79
CA ALA A 849 4.14 13.13 -20.57
C ALA A 849 3.50 12.01 -21.39
N PHE A 850 2.17 11.93 -21.41
CA PHE A 850 1.43 10.96 -22.22
C PHE A 850 1.74 11.09 -23.71
N LYS A 851 1.70 12.32 -24.25
CA LYS A 851 2.02 12.61 -25.66
C LYS A 851 3.47 12.27 -26.00
N TRP A 852 4.42 12.60 -25.13
CA TRP A 852 5.81 12.22 -25.28
C TRP A 852 6.02 10.69 -25.29
N GLY A 853 5.33 9.95 -24.43
CA GLY A 853 5.37 8.49 -24.44
C GLY A 853 4.85 7.90 -25.76
N ARG A 854 3.75 8.45 -26.30
CA ARG A 854 3.23 8.09 -27.62
C ARG A 854 4.22 8.43 -28.75
N ALA A 855 4.79 9.63 -28.71
CA ALA A 855 5.77 10.08 -29.71
C ALA A 855 7.02 9.19 -29.70
N TRP A 856 7.52 8.84 -28.51
CA TRP A 856 8.67 7.95 -28.38
C TRP A 856 8.40 6.59 -28.98
N MET A 857 7.24 5.99 -28.70
CA MET A 857 6.90 4.67 -29.25
C MET A 857 6.73 4.72 -30.78
N HIS A 858 6.27 5.84 -31.34
CA HIS A 858 6.12 6.04 -32.77
C HIS A 858 7.46 6.21 -33.49
N ASP A 859 8.34 7.05 -32.94
CA ASP A 859 9.70 7.30 -33.47
C ASP A 859 10.72 7.52 -32.34
N PRO A 860 11.24 6.42 -31.76
CA PRO A 860 12.21 6.50 -30.66
C PRO A 860 13.45 7.35 -31.05
N THR A 861 13.94 7.18 -32.28
CA THR A 861 15.17 7.83 -32.74
C THR A 861 15.05 9.36 -32.80
N ASN A 862 13.88 9.87 -33.12
CA ASN A 862 13.64 11.30 -33.16
C ASN A 862 13.55 11.90 -31.76
N VAL A 863 12.87 11.20 -30.89
CA VAL A 863 12.76 11.62 -29.48
C VAL A 863 14.13 11.51 -28.80
N ASP A 864 14.83 10.39 -28.93
CA ASP A 864 16.16 10.19 -28.33
C ASP A 864 17.20 11.22 -28.82
N LYS A 865 17.12 11.70 -30.07
CA LYS A 865 17.98 12.78 -30.52
C LYS A 865 17.73 14.12 -29.84
N GLN A 866 16.50 14.37 -29.38
CA GLN A 866 16.19 15.56 -28.58
C GLN A 866 16.72 15.38 -27.15
N PHE A 867 16.99 14.11 -26.78
CA PHE A 867 17.54 13.71 -25.49
C PHE A 867 19.03 13.57 -25.41
N ILE A 868 19.73 13.42 -26.50
CA ILE A 868 21.19 13.53 -26.42
C ILE A 868 21.41 14.83 -25.66
N PRO A 869 21.85 14.78 -24.39
CA PRO A 869 22.16 15.98 -23.68
C PRO A 869 23.05 16.74 -24.66
N SER A 870 22.58 17.81 -25.26
CA SER A 870 23.50 18.84 -25.74
C SER A 870 24.37 19.01 -24.53
N ALA A 871 25.57 18.43 -24.60
CA ALA A 871 26.57 18.37 -23.54
C ALA A 871 26.43 19.69 -22.80
N PRO A 872 26.07 19.66 -21.47
CA PRO A 872 25.46 20.81 -20.84
C PRO A 872 26.13 22.01 -21.41
N GLN A 873 25.40 22.86 -22.13
CA GLN A 873 25.75 24.24 -22.31
C GLN A 873 25.64 24.83 -20.89
N ALA A 874 26.39 24.17 -19.97
CA ALA A 874 26.92 24.92 -18.91
C ALA A 874 27.38 26.21 -19.58
N SER A 875 26.87 27.30 -19.14
CA SER A 875 27.65 28.52 -18.99
C SER A 875 28.80 28.18 -18.00
N VAL A 876 29.45 27.07 -18.31
CA VAL A 876 30.77 26.72 -17.87
C VAL A 876 31.56 27.90 -18.30
N MET A 877 32.03 28.70 -17.37
CA MET A 877 33.25 29.49 -17.61
C MET A 877 34.01 28.72 -18.66
N LYS A 878 34.18 29.31 -19.84
CA LYS A 878 34.84 28.66 -20.98
C LYS A 878 36.08 28.00 -20.44
N LEU A 879 35.96 26.73 -20.05
CA LEU A 879 37.08 25.92 -19.60
C LEU A 879 38.02 25.97 -20.82
N LYS A 880 39.14 26.56 -20.66
CA LYS A 880 40.12 26.75 -21.73
C LYS A 880 40.25 25.42 -22.44
N GLU A 881 40.07 25.41 -23.77
CA GLU A 881 40.29 24.20 -24.57
C GLU A 881 41.64 23.61 -24.22
N LEU A 882 41.73 22.30 -24.13
CA LEU A 882 42.98 21.64 -23.81
C LEU A 882 43.98 22.02 -24.93
N PRO A 883 45.20 22.45 -24.64
CA PRO A 883 46.17 22.69 -25.66
C PRO A 883 46.32 21.46 -26.57
N GLU A 884 46.31 21.68 -27.89
CA GLU A 884 46.40 20.63 -28.91
C GLU A 884 47.47 19.58 -28.66
N LYS A 885 48.64 19.99 -28.11
CA LYS A 885 49.71 19.10 -27.69
C LYS A 885 49.27 18.07 -26.67
N LEU A 886 48.46 18.44 -25.70
CA LEU A 886 47.96 17.53 -24.64
C LEU A 886 46.87 16.59 -25.16
N GLU A 887 46.02 17.08 -26.08
CA GLU A 887 45.04 16.24 -26.75
C GLU A 887 45.71 15.15 -27.59
N ILE A 888 46.72 15.49 -28.37
CA ILE A 888 47.48 14.55 -29.15
C ILE A 888 48.13 13.48 -28.21
N LEU A 889 48.65 13.92 -27.08
CA LEU A 889 49.28 13.01 -26.10
C LEU A 889 48.25 12.03 -25.54
N ILE A 890 47.03 12.49 -25.10
CA ILE A 890 45.98 11.63 -24.61
C ILE A 890 45.53 10.63 -25.69
N LYS A 891 45.34 11.12 -26.97
CA LYS A 891 44.93 10.22 -28.07
C LYS A 891 45.97 9.17 -28.39
N SER A 892 47.26 9.43 -28.12
CA SER A 892 48.35 8.49 -28.38
C SER A 892 48.43 7.33 -27.37
N LEU A 893 47.73 7.41 -26.24
CA LEU A 893 47.83 6.44 -25.16
C LEU A 893 47.01 5.14 -25.38
N ASN A 894 46.26 5.03 -26.44
CA ASN A 894 45.45 3.84 -26.80
C ASN A 894 44.64 3.23 -25.67
N LEU A 895 43.95 4.05 -24.89
CA LEU A 895 43.14 3.70 -23.71
C LEU A 895 41.65 3.61 -24.08
N SER A 896 40.85 3.01 -23.16
CA SER A 896 39.41 2.93 -23.29
C SER A 896 38.77 4.32 -23.44
N PRO A 897 37.59 4.46 -24.06
CA PRO A 897 36.91 5.76 -24.19
C PRO A 897 36.68 6.45 -22.84
N SER A 898 36.27 5.72 -21.80
CA SER A 898 36.03 6.24 -20.45
C SER A 898 37.33 6.75 -19.81
N THR A 899 38.41 6.00 -19.92
CA THR A 899 39.74 6.39 -19.41
C THR A 899 40.27 7.64 -20.12
N ARG A 900 40.09 7.74 -21.43
CA ARG A 900 40.43 8.96 -22.19
C ARG A 900 39.64 10.18 -21.73
N GLU A 901 38.35 10.03 -21.48
CA GLU A 901 37.49 11.11 -20.99
C GLU A 901 37.96 11.58 -19.60
N LEU A 902 38.29 10.66 -18.72
CA LEU A 902 38.90 10.97 -17.41
C LEU A 902 40.20 11.75 -17.55
N LEU A 903 41.09 11.35 -18.45
CA LEU A 903 42.35 12.05 -18.70
C LEU A 903 42.11 13.45 -19.25
N TYR A 904 41.17 13.65 -20.16
CA TYR A 904 40.74 14.97 -20.61
C TYR A 904 40.32 15.85 -19.47
N PHE A 905 39.47 15.31 -18.59
CA PHE A 905 38.94 16.03 -17.44
C PHE A 905 40.08 16.44 -16.47
N LEU A 906 40.89 15.48 -16.03
CA LEU A 906 42.00 15.72 -15.10
C LEU A 906 43.05 16.66 -15.70
N SER A 907 43.37 16.56 -16.99
CA SER A 907 44.32 17.44 -17.62
C SER A 907 43.83 18.90 -17.70
N ARG A 908 42.53 19.12 -17.93
CA ARG A 908 41.94 20.47 -17.86
C ARG A 908 42.03 21.06 -16.47
N ASP A 909 41.75 20.24 -15.47
CA ASP A 909 41.90 20.65 -14.07
C ASP A 909 43.34 21.11 -13.72
N LEU A 910 44.31 20.35 -14.15
CA LEU A 910 45.71 20.70 -13.94
C LEU A 910 46.13 21.97 -14.69
N VAL A 911 45.60 22.17 -15.90
CA VAL A 911 45.82 23.42 -16.65
C VAL A 911 45.17 24.61 -15.94
N GLY A 912 43.96 24.42 -15.40
CA GLY A 912 43.26 25.43 -14.60
C GLY A 912 43.89 25.70 -13.24
N PHE A 913 44.40 24.67 -12.59
CA PHE A 913 45.05 24.73 -11.29
C PHE A 913 46.42 25.47 -11.34
N GLN A 914 47.26 25.13 -12.32
CA GLN A 914 48.55 25.73 -12.44
C GLN A 914 48.88 26.16 -13.88
N ASN A 915 49.13 25.23 -14.81
CA ASN A 915 49.44 25.49 -16.22
C ASN A 915 49.51 24.20 -17.07
N SER A 916 49.71 24.38 -18.37
CA SER A 916 49.80 23.25 -19.33
C SER A 916 51.01 22.35 -19.10
N LYS A 917 52.10 22.84 -18.46
CA LYS A 917 53.26 22.04 -18.12
C LYS A 917 52.96 21.02 -17.02
N CYS A 918 52.21 21.40 -16.02
CA CYS A 918 51.73 20.47 -14.95
C CYS A 918 50.91 19.34 -15.54
N ALA A 919 49.97 19.65 -16.45
CA ALA A 919 49.20 18.63 -17.13
C ALA A 919 50.03 17.72 -18.07
N GLU A 920 51.07 18.26 -18.69
CA GLU A 920 52.01 17.48 -19.52
C GLU A 920 52.82 16.51 -18.66
N GLU A 921 53.34 16.93 -17.50
CA GLU A 921 54.08 16.12 -16.55
C GLU A 921 53.21 14.97 -16.03
N PHE A 922 51.92 15.25 -15.71
CA PHE A 922 50.93 14.24 -15.34
C PHE A 922 50.74 13.20 -16.46
N LEU A 923 50.45 13.64 -17.70
CA LEU A 923 50.23 12.73 -18.82
C LEU A 923 51.48 11.90 -19.19
N ILE A 924 52.70 12.45 -19.01
CA ILE A 924 53.93 11.70 -19.19
C ILE A 924 54.06 10.61 -18.11
N THR A 925 53.63 10.88 -16.88
CA THR A 925 53.60 9.87 -15.80
C THR A 925 52.59 8.77 -16.10
N VAL A 926 51.38 9.13 -16.54
CA VAL A 926 50.38 8.18 -16.99
C VAL A 926 50.88 7.33 -18.17
N LYS A 927 51.55 7.94 -19.15
CA LYS A 927 52.14 7.22 -20.25
C LYS A 927 53.16 6.14 -19.80
N LYS A 928 54.06 6.50 -18.88
CA LYS A 928 55.03 5.54 -18.30
C LYS A 928 54.34 4.39 -17.58
N ALA A 929 53.28 4.67 -16.83
CA ALA A 929 52.51 3.66 -16.15
C ALA A 929 51.77 2.70 -17.14
N VAL A 930 51.16 3.24 -18.19
CA VAL A 930 50.55 2.45 -19.26
C VAL A 930 51.55 1.56 -19.99
N GLU A 931 52.76 2.10 -20.29
CA GLU A 931 53.84 1.35 -20.93
C GLU A 931 54.35 0.22 -20.02
N ALA A 932 54.46 0.48 -18.71
CA ALA A 932 54.83 -0.53 -17.74
C ALA A 932 53.75 -1.64 -17.60
N ALA A 933 52.47 -1.27 -17.58
CA ALA A 933 51.36 -2.23 -17.53
C ALA A 933 51.29 -3.14 -18.74
N GLN A 934 51.50 -2.59 -19.96
CA GLN A 934 51.56 -3.37 -21.19
C GLN A 934 52.69 -4.42 -21.17
N CYS A 935 53.79 -4.17 -20.45
CA CYS A 935 54.85 -5.14 -20.26
C CYS A 935 54.49 -6.29 -19.29
N LEU A 936 53.41 -6.15 -18.49
CA LEU A 936 52.99 -7.12 -17.50
C LEU A 936 51.78 -7.97 -17.94
N GLU A 937 51.36 -7.85 -19.19
CA GLU A 937 50.12 -8.49 -19.73
C GLU A 937 48.81 -8.14 -18.98
N ASP A 938 48.84 -7.12 -18.13
CA ASP A 938 47.70 -6.69 -17.32
C ASP A 938 47.07 -5.44 -17.96
N SER A 939 46.00 -5.65 -18.79
CA SER A 939 45.41 -4.62 -19.65
C SER A 939 44.49 -3.63 -18.90
N ASP A 940 44.18 -3.87 -17.62
CA ASP A 940 43.24 -3.07 -16.80
C ASP A 940 43.84 -2.43 -15.57
N LEU A 941 44.89 -1.63 -15.74
CA LEU A 941 45.38 -0.76 -14.67
C LEU A 941 44.31 0.32 -14.39
N SER A 942 43.66 0.29 -13.23
CA SER A 942 42.78 1.34 -12.75
C SER A 942 43.59 2.63 -12.56
N LEU A 943 43.39 3.63 -13.41
CA LEU A 943 44.00 4.95 -13.32
C LEU A 943 43.66 5.69 -12.02
N ILE A 944 42.64 5.27 -11.31
CA ILE A 944 42.25 5.76 -9.98
C ILE A 944 43.40 5.53 -9.00
N HIS A 945 44.10 4.38 -9.04
CA HIS A 945 45.25 4.09 -8.20
C HIS A 945 46.50 4.87 -8.56
N ILE A 946 46.55 5.47 -9.75
CA ILE A 946 47.68 6.32 -10.19
C ILE A 946 47.47 7.77 -9.78
N SER A 947 46.24 8.21 -9.68
CA SER A 947 45.85 9.61 -9.42
C SER A 947 45.69 9.92 -7.93
N GLU A 948 45.45 8.91 -7.07
CA GLU A 948 45.42 9.09 -5.62
C GLU A 948 46.78 8.80 -5.01
N PRO A 949 47.42 9.77 -4.33
CA PRO A 949 48.58 9.47 -3.53
C PRO A 949 48.12 8.54 -2.39
N THR A 950 48.69 7.33 -2.33
CA THR A 950 48.52 6.43 -1.19
C THR A 950 48.79 7.21 0.09
N ARG A 951 47.76 7.46 0.90
CA ARG A 951 47.92 7.98 2.25
C ARG A 951 48.75 6.95 3.03
N PRO A 952 49.86 7.32 3.66
CA PRO A 952 50.47 6.43 4.64
C PRO A 952 49.47 6.30 5.80
N TYR A 953 49.17 5.07 6.18
CA TYR A 953 48.39 4.76 7.37
C TYR A 953 49.11 5.28 8.62
#